data_6876e106b538f00e25e77251b9d2c240
#
_entry.id   6876e106b538f00e25e77251b9d2c240
#
_cell.length_a   1.000
_cell.length_b   1.000
_cell.length_c   1.000
_cell.angle_alpha   90.00
_cell.angle_beta   90.00
_cell.angle_gamma   90.00
#
_symmetry.space_group_name_H-M   'P 1'
#
loop_
_entity.id
_entity.type
_entity.pdbx_description
1 polymer ?
#
loop_
_entity_poly.entity_id
_entity_poly.type
_entity_poly.pdbx_seq_one_letter_code
_entity_poly.pdbx_strand_id
1 'polypeptide(L)'
;MIAAALVAVAVTAPAAAPPADDPRPALVELVAHGALRPALERANLALVHAPERSRALGLELLRGDLLERLGRTRDAAEAYAAALSGTGGVEPWARMRLASLQERLGHPEIAAGLVATLIANGPPRALGREALDLLHRSLEAGGDCRLLVGLRRERFAGSDRRVFDLARADCLLRGGQLDEASRLLQSLLEDETGDAEAWEAAARMTELPDAQTPGVARLIGLAAYRHREFDSALGMLARGASEPPRWFDSRARESEYAMARSLFWLGRHDEAATRFVALASASSAPATRADALCQSARALELAGRPAEALGAFRRAWAEDPDGEWAGTALLGNIRLATLLGDEESAWQTLRSLAARSNLASATARAALFLGVHDLLSGRTARVDTALRMAERTREASDEEIAYWRGRLAEAKGDGAGAVERYVEVLVARPFHPLATAARRRLRAPALQPLARQRALALVERGDLDAVRAAAQLLGDGDPAGRRARQLGLAALAASRRAADWVTWQAVPVAEWPLWKPSAHRPEQALLALGLFADAADEVARAFPASDPRLAFTGAALLTVREAGVHAGLALAEGLFADRPREVPFEWIDPALRRILYPLPWAGQIRGQAGAYRVDPMLLAALIREESRFDPEAVSPAAARGLTQLTLPTARQLARDIGLDHLDPADLRQPELAIALGAAHLAELAQRFPGAEAVVVAAYNAGDNQAALWRRTCLTAEPEEFLAKIGFRETKAYVVRVLESRALYQALYGRPPA
;
A
#
# COMPACT_ATOMS: atom_id res chain seq x y z
N MET A 1 -8.67 -13.19 18.21
CA MET A 1 -8.38 -14.61 17.85
C MET A 1 -6.90 -14.91 17.63
N ILE A 2 -6.08 -13.97 17.11
CA ILE A 2 -4.60 -14.14 17.05
C ILE A 2 -4.01 -14.19 18.46
N ALA A 3 -4.46 -13.33 19.38
CA ALA A 3 -4.10 -13.40 20.80
C ALA A 3 -4.46 -14.75 21.45
N ALA A 4 -5.59 -15.35 21.10
CA ALA A 4 -5.99 -16.65 21.62
C ALA A 4 -5.15 -17.83 21.08
N ALA A 5 -4.56 -17.70 19.88
CA ALA A 5 -3.68 -18.74 19.33
C ALA A 5 -2.26 -18.72 19.96
N LEU A 6 -1.83 -17.56 20.49
CA LEU A 6 -0.57 -17.43 21.26
C LEU A 6 -0.64 -18.09 22.65
N VAL A 7 -1.84 -18.35 23.19
CA VAL A 7 -2.06 -18.77 24.59
C VAL A 7 -2.12 -20.28 24.79
N ALA A 8 -2.54 -21.04 23.81
CA ALA A 8 -2.90 -22.46 24.02
C ALA A 8 -1.70 -23.38 24.31
N VAL A 9 -0.46 -22.90 24.35
CA VAL A 9 0.76 -23.74 24.50
C VAL A 9 1.63 -23.37 25.72
N ALA A 10 1.34 -22.31 26.46
CA ALA A 10 2.26 -21.74 27.46
C ALA A 10 2.06 -22.22 28.91
N VAL A 11 1.48 -23.39 29.16
CA VAL A 11 1.18 -23.87 30.55
C VAL A 11 2.10 -25.00 31.05
N THR A 12 3.32 -25.10 30.63
CA THR A 12 4.27 -26.04 31.27
C THR A 12 5.73 -25.67 31.18
N ALA A 13 6.25 -24.81 32.04
CA ALA A 13 7.58 -24.92 32.68
C ALA A 13 7.84 -23.74 33.63
N PRO A 14 8.44 -23.94 34.84
CA PRO A 14 8.78 -22.83 35.72
C PRO A 14 10.08 -22.17 35.29
N ALA A 15 9.98 -20.96 34.68
CA ALA A 15 11.13 -20.09 34.51
C ALA A 15 11.38 -19.20 35.73
N ALA A 16 12.60 -18.73 35.93
CA ALA A 16 13.00 -17.90 37.07
C ALA A 16 12.03 -16.72 37.27
N ALA A 17 11.39 -16.67 38.43
CA ALA A 17 10.39 -15.66 38.77
C ALA A 17 10.99 -14.24 38.67
N PRO A 18 10.28 -13.26 38.04
CA PRO A 18 10.60 -11.85 38.20
C PRO A 18 10.61 -11.45 39.66
N PRO A 19 11.29 -10.35 40.07
CA PRO A 19 11.27 -9.90 41.43
C PRO A 19 9.81 -9.82 41.92
N ALA A 20 9.51 -10.45 43.06
CA ALA A 20 8.18 -10.74 43.56
C ALA A 20 7.20 -9.54 43.65
N ASP A 21 7.70 -8.34 43.40
CA ASP A 21 7.03 -7.07 43.56
C ASP A 21 6.81 -6.25 42.25
N ASP A 22 7.22 -6.69 41.05
CA ASP A 22 6.97 -5.96 39.80
C ASP A 22 5.68 -6.41 39.11
N PRO A 23 4.62 -5.57 39.06
CA PRO A 23 3.35 -5.94 38.46
C PRO A 23 3.37 -6.00 36.92
N ARG A 24 4.39 -5.39 36.27
CA ARG A 24 4.44 -5.20 34.81
C ARG A 24 4.41 -6.50 34.00
N PRO A 25 5.16 -7.57 34.33
CA PRO A 25 5.11 -8.81 33.55
C PRO A 25 3.70 -9.38 33.41
N ALA A 26 2.96 -9.42 34.53
CA ALA A 26 1.59 -9.89 34.50
C ALA A 26 0.60 -8.95 33.83
N LEU A 27 0.85 -7.62 33.89
CA LEU A 27 0.08 -6.63 33.15
C LEU A 27 0.31 -6.75 31.64
N VAL A 28 1.56 -6.87 31.22
CA VAL A 28 1.94 -7.04 29.81
C VAL A 28 1.33 -8.31 29.23
N GLU A 29 1.32 -9.41 29.98
CA GLU A 29 0.67 -10.65 29.58
C GLU A 29 -0.83 -10.44 29.33
N LEU A 30 -1.54 -9.78 30.24
CA LEU A 30 -2.96 -9.46 30.08
C LEU A 30 -3.21 -8.54 28.87
N VAL A 31 -2.37 -7.53 28.68
CA VAL A 31 -2.46 -6.60 27.53
C VAL A 31 -2.22 -7.32 26.21
N ALA A 32 -1.20 -8.16 26.14
CA ALA A 32 -0.88 -8.96 24.96
C ALA A 32 -2.01 -9.92 24.56
N HIS A 33 -2.79 -10.38 25.53
CA HIS A 33 -3.97 -11.22 25.31
C HIS A 33 -5.28 -10.46 25.10
N GLY A 34 -5.25 -9.12 25.09
CA GLY A 34 -6.43 -8.29 24.94
C GLY A 34 -7.38 -8.31 26.15
N ALA A 35 -6.90 -8.79 27.32
CA ALA A 35 -7.67 -8.86 28.57
C ALA A 35 -7.68 -7.48 29.28
N LEU A 36 -8.31 -6.47 28.65
CA LEU A 36 -8.20 -5.05 29.06
C LEU A 36 -8.77 -4.78 30.45
N ARG A 37 -9.95 -5.34 30.79
CA ARG A 37 -10.59 -5.14 32.11
C ARG A 37 -9.75 -5.74 33.24
N PRO A 38 -9.31 -7.00 33.17
CA PRO A 38 -8.39 -7.57 34.16
C PRO A 38 -7.08 -6.80 34.29
N ALA A 39 -6.52 -6.32 33.17
CA ALA A 39 -5.33 -5.48 33.19
C ALA A 39 -5.56 -4.15 33.93
N LEU A 40 -6.69 -3.48 33.67
CA LEU A 40 -7.08 -2.23 34.36
C LEU A 40 -7.26 -2.44 35.86
N GLU A 41 -7.98 -3.50 36.28
CA GLU A 41 -8.16 -3.85 37.70
C GLU A 41 -6.83 -4.06 38.39
N ARG A 42 -5.92 -4.80 37.77
CA ARG A 42 -4.60 -5.08 38.35
C ARG A 42 -3.72 -3.82 38.40
N ALA A 43 -3.78 -2.94 37.36
CA ALA A 43 -3.08 -1.67 37.38
C ALA A 43 -3.59 -0.74 38.51
N ASN A 44 -4.92 -0.66 38.71
CA ASN A 44 -5.52 0.11 39.78
C ASN A 44 -5.11 -0.43 41.18
N LEU A 45 -5.11 -1.74 41.38
CA LEU A 45 -4.65 -2.34 42.64
C LEU A 45 -3.19 -1.99 42.93
N ALA A 46 -2.31 -2.06 41.90
CA ALA A 46 -0.90 -1.69 42.10
C ALA A 46 -0.74 -0.20 42.45
N LEU A 47 -1.52 0.69 41.83
CA LEU A 47 -1.50 2.14 42.09
C LEU A 47 -2.03 2.48 43.50
N VAL A 48 -2.96 1.70 44.02
CA VAL A 48 -3.48 1.85 45.41
C VAL A 48 -2.48 1.34 46.47
N HIS A 49 -1.89 0.14 46.24
CA HIS A 49 -1.01 -0.48 47.22
C HIS A 49 0.41 0.12 47.27
N ALA A 50 0.93 0.60 46.15
CA ALA A 50 2.28 1.16 46.08
C ALA A 50 2.30 2.38 45.12
N PRO A 51 1.66 3.51 45.49
CA PRO A 51 1.40 4.62 44.55
C PRO A 51 2.67 5.24 43.98
N GLU A 52 3.67 5.54 44.80
CA GLU A 52 4.91 6.16 44.33
C GLU A 52 5.69 5.25 43.39
N ARG A 53 5.85 3.98 43.76
CA ARG A 53 6.52 2.97 42.96
C ARG A 53 5.79 2.74 41.62
N SER A 54 4.45 2.62 41.66
CA SER A 54 3.62 2.39 40.48
C SER A 54 3.68 3.57 39.50
N ARG A 55 3.72 4.81 40.00
CA ARG A 55 3.94 6.00 39.18
C ARG A 55 5.35 6.03 38.57
N ALA A 56 6.38 5.68 39.36
CA ALA A 56 7.75 5.58 38.86
C ALA A 56 7.90 4.48 37.77
N LEU A 57 7.08 3.45 37.80
CA LEU A 57 7.00 2.42 36.75
C LEU A 57 6.14 2.82 35.54
N GLY A 58 5.50 4.00 35.55
CA GLY A 58 4.66 4.50 34.45
C GLY A 58 3.25 3.90 34.40
N LEU A 59 2.76 3.28 35.48
CA LEU A 59 1.45 2.58 35.44
C LEU A 59 0.26 3.54 35.23
N GLU A 60 0.38 4.83 35.50
CA GLU A 60 -0.68 5.81 35.17
C GLU A 60 -0.83 5.97 33.64
N LEU A 61 0.28 5.93 32.87
CA LEU A 61 0.20 5.94 31.42
C LEU A 61 -0.53 4.68 30.89
N LEU A 62 -0.16 3.50 31.40
CA LEU A 62 -0.85 2.24 31.05
C LEU A 62 -2.33 2.30 31.44
N ARG A 63 -2.65 2.81 32.61
CA ARG A 63 -4.04 2.97 33.07
C ARG A 63 -4.83 3.87 32.11
N GLY A 64 -4.23 4.97 31.67
CA GLY A 64 -4.82 5.87 30.66
C GLY A 64 -5.09 5.13 29.34
N ASP A 65 -4.13 4.38 28.80
CA ASP A 65 -4.31 3.59 27.59
C ASP A 65 -5.43 2.55 27.72
N LEU A 66 -5.49 1.84 28.84
CA LEU A 66 -6.53 0.84 29.10
C LEU A 66 -7.93 1.49 29.18
N LEU A 67 -8.05 2.63 29.84
CA LEU A 67 -9.29 3.39 29.98
C LEU A 67 -9.76 3.92 28.61
N GLU A 68 -8.84 4.47 27.82
CA GLU A 68 -9.14 4.94 26.47
C GLU A 68 -9.63 3.81 25.56
N ARG A 69 -8.97 2.66 25.59
CA ARG A 69 -9.38 1.45 24.84
C ARG A 69 -10.73 0.88 25.30
N LEU A 70 -11.13 1.14 26.53
CA LEU A 70 -12.44 0.80 27.06
C LEU A 70 -13.51 1.87 26.82
N GLY A 71 -13.19 2.96 26.11
CA GLY A 71 -14.09 4.06 25.79
C GLY A 71 -14.33 5.04 26.96
N ARG A 72 -13.55 4.94 28.04
CA ARG A 72 -13.67 5.79 29.26
C ARG A 72 -12.80 7.05 29.12
N THR A 73 -13.15 7.89 28.16
CA THR A 73 -12.35 9.04 27.70
C THR A 73 -11.98 10.02 28.81
N ARG A 74 -12.93 10.40 29.70
CA ARG A 74 -12.67 11.34 30.81
C ARG A 74 -11.70 10.76 31.83
N ASP A 75 -11.92 9.51 32.24
CA ASP A 75 -11.05 8.83 33.19
C ASP A 75 -9.64 8.63 32.63
N ALA A 76 -9.54 8.39 31.31
CA ALA A 76 -8.26 8.32 30.62
C ALA A 76 -7.49 9.66 30.69
N ALA A 77 -8.19 10.79 30.48
CA ALA A 77 -7.57 12.12 30.58
C ALA A 77 -7.01 12.38 32.00
N GLU A 78 -7.73 11.99 33.06
CA GLU A 78 -7.26 12.09 34.43
C GLU A 78 -6.02 11.21 34.68
N ALA A 79 -6.01 9.98 34.14
CA ALA A 79 -4.86 9.09 34.27
C ALA A 79 -3.62 9.62 33.53
N TYR A 80 -3.79 10.15 32.32
CA TYR A 80 -2.70 10.76 31.57
C TYR A 80 -2.18 12.04 32.25
N ALA A 81 -3.07 12.85 32.84
CA ALA A 81 -2.67 14.02 33.63
C ALA A 81 -1.86 13.63 34.87
N ALA A 82 -2.25 12.55 35.57
CA ALA A 82 -1.50 12.02 36.69
C ALA A 82 -0.11 11.48 36.26
N ALA A 83 0.01 10.93 35.05
CA ALA A 83 1.29 10.45 34.52
C ALA A 83 2.30 11.57 34.23
N LEU A 84 1.88 12.84 34.07
CA LEU A 84 2.77 13.97 33.82
C LEU A 84 3.71 14.26 35.00
N SER A 85 3.35 13.88 36.23
CA SER A 85 4.18 14.03 37.41
C SER A 85 5.09 12.84 37.72
N GLY A 86 5.04 11.80 36.87
CA GLY A 86 5.82 10.57 37.04
C GLY A 86 7.29 10.75 36.68
N THR A 87 8.17 10.00 37.34
CA THR A 87 9.63 10.01 37.11
C THR A 87 10.11 8.95 36.12
N GLY A 88 9.19 8.16 35.56
CA GLY A 88 9.52 6.96 34.76
C GLY A 88 9.91 7.20 33.31
N GLY A 89 10.14 8.46 32.88
CA GLY A 89 10.54 8.79 31.48
C GLY A 89 9.42 8.68 30.45
N VAL A 90 8.18 8.40 30.86
CA VAL A 90 7.01 8.22 29.99
C VAL A 90 6.17 9.51 29.81
N GLU A 91 6.57 10.58 30.45
CA GLU A 91 5.88 11.87 30.44
C GLU A 91 5.63 12.42 29.04
N PRO A 92 6.55 12.38 28.06
CA PRO A 92 6.29 12.85 26.70
C PRO A 92 5.08 12.16 26.03
N TRP A 93 4.95 10.86 26.20
CA TRP A 93 3.81 10.10 25.67
C TRP A 93 2.52 10.40 26.41
N ALA A 94 2.57 10.50 27.75
CA ALA A 94 1.41 10.90 28.54
C ALA A 94 0.92 12.30 28.12
N ARG A 95 1.82 13.23 27.90
CA ARG A 95 1.51 14.60 27.44
C ARG A 95 0.89 14.60 26.06
N MET A 96 1.46 13.82 25.13
CA MET A 96 0.93 13.69 23.77
C MET A 96 -0.47 13.07 23.78
N ARG A 97 -0.67 11.96 24.51
CA ARG A 97 -1.97 11.29 24.65
C ARG A 97 -3.02 12.20 25.29
N LEU A 98 -2.64 12.92 26.34
CA LEU A 98 -3.53 13.90 26.98
C LEU A 98 -3.93 15.00 26.00
N ALA A 99 -2.97 15.54 25.24
CA ALA A 99 -3.23 16.60 24.27
C ALA A 99 -4.20 16.13 23.16
N SER A 100 -3.95 14.97 22.56
CA SER A 100 -4.87 14.37 21.57
C SER A 100 -6.27 14.12 22.13
N LEU A 101 -6.34 13.75 23.40
CA LEU A 101 -7.62 13.52 24.05
C LEU A 101 -8.37 14.83 24.33
N GLN A 102 -7.66 15.90 24.73
CA GLN A 102 -8.24 17.23 24.92
C GLN A 102 -8.75 17.83 23.62
N GLU A 103 -8.03 17.66 22.50
CA GLU A 103 -8.52 18.05 21.16
C GLU A 103 -9.85 17.37 20.84
N ARG A 104 -9.94 16.05 21.02
CA ARG A 104 -11.19 15.28 20.78
C ARG A 104 -12.33 15.66 21.74
N LEU A 105 -12.03 16.17 22.92
CA LEU A 105 -13.01 16.67 23.88
C LEU A 105 -13.44 18.12 23.61
N GLY A 106 -12.89 18.78 22.57
CA GLY A 106 -13.23 20.14 22.18
C GLY A 106 -12.51 21.22 22.99
N HIS A 107 -11.32 20.92 23.53
CA HIS A 107 -10.47 21.84 24.29
C HIS A 107 -9.13 22.11 23.57
N PRO A 108 -9.16 22.72 22.36
CA PRO A 108 -7.97 22.93 21.55
C PRO A 108 -6.92 23.84 22.21
N GLU A 109 -7.33 24.79 23.05
CA GLU A 109 -6.43 25.66 23.81
C GLU A 109 -5.57 24.89 24.84
N ILE A 110 -6.15 23.85 25.46
CA ILE A 110 -5.43 22.99 26.41
C ILE A 110 -4.49 22.07 25.60
N ALA A 111 -4.97 21.50 24.52
CA ALA A 111 -4.17 20.66 23.63
C ALA A 111 -2.95 21.39 23.09
N ALA A 112 -3.14 22.60 22.54
CA ALA A 112 -2.06 23.45 22.04
C ALA A 112 -1.00 23.75 23.11
N GLY A 113 -1.40 24.07 24.33
CA GLY A 113 -0.49 24.35 25.46
C GLY A 113 0.34 23.13 25.86
N LEU A 114 -0.28 21.95 25.91
CA LEU A 114 0.40 20.70 26.23
C LEU A 114 1.45 20.35 25.17
N VAL A 115 1.08 20.45 23.89
CA VAL A 115 1.95 20.11 22.78
C VAL A 115 3.07 21.13 22.59
N ALA A 116 2.79 22.43 22.73
CA ALA A 116 3.83 23.46 22.67
C ALA A 116 4.89 23.23 23.74
N THR A 117 4.48 22.84 24.95
CA THR A 117 5.41 22.47 26.04
C THR A 117 6.24 21.23 25.66
N LEU A 118 5.63 20.22 25.04
CA LEU A 118 6.33 19.02 24.58
C LEU A 118 7.40 19.38 23.55
N ILE A 119 7.05 20.19 22.54
CA ILE A 119 7.95 20.64 21.48
C ILE A 119 9.09 21.49 22.04
N ALA A 120 8.80 22.40 22.97
CA ALA A 120 9.81 23.28 23.60
C ALA A 120 10.87 22.47 24.37
N ASN A 121 10.47 21.36 25.00
CA ASN A 121 11.36 20.49 25.77
C ASN A 121 12.15 19.49 24.88
N GLY A 122 11.89 19.44 23.60
CA GLY A 122 12.50 18.50 22.67
C GLY A 122 11.87 17.10 22.78
N PRO A 123 10.81 16.83 22.01
CA PRO A 123 10.11 15.57 22.06
C PRO A 123 11.01 14.40 21.61
N PRO A 124 10.74 13.17 22.04
CA PRO A 124 11.28 11.98 21.40
C PRO A 124 11.04 12.01 19.89
N ARG A 125 11.98 11.47 19.11
CA ARG A 125 11.91 11.51 17.64
C ARG A 125 10.59 10.94 17.10
N ALA A 126 10.09 9.91 17.75
CA ALA A 126 8.81 9.26 17.37
C ALA A 126 7.59 10.18 17.50
N LEU A 127 7.63 11.18 18.38
CA LEU A 127 6.51 12.10 18.64
C LEU A 127 6.66 13.46 17.94
N GLY A 128 7.83 13.76 17.33
CA GLY A 128 8.13 15.11 16.85
C GLY A 128 7.13 15.61 15.80
N ARG A 129 6.88 14.82 14.78
CA ARG A 129 5.94 15.17 13.70
C ARG A 129 4.50 15.21 14.19
N GLU A 130 4.06 14.18 14.91
CA GLU A 130 2.70 14.10 15.46
C GLU A 130 2.39 15.29 16.39
N ALA A 131 3.38 15.72 17.20
CA ALA A 131 3.25 16.88 18.04
C ALA A 131 3.06 18.17 17.22
N LEU A 132 3.79 18.35 16.13
CA LEU A 132 3.63 19.53 15.26
C LEU A 132 2.27 19.54 14.56
N ASP A 133 1.85 18.41 14.02
CA ASP A 133 0.55 18.29 13.37
C ASP A 133 -0.60 18.56 14.35
N LEU A 134 -0.51 18.05 15.59
CA LEU A 134 -1.50 18.33 16.64
C LEU A 134 -1.48 19.80 17.07
N LEU A 135 -0.28 20.43 17.18
CA LEU A 135 -0.19 21.85 17.47
C LEU A 135 -0.88 22.68 16.39
N HIS A 136 -0.61 22.40 15.12
CA HIS A 136 -1.23 23.10 13.99
C HIS A 136 -2.76 22.99 14.04
N ARG A 137 -3.33 21.79 14.12
CA ARG A 137 -4.78 21.59 14.23
C ARG A 137 -5.38 22.28 15.44
N SER A 138 -4.72 22.19 16.60
CA SER A 138 -5.21 22.84 17.83
C SER A 138 -5.18 24.37 17.72
N LEU A 139 -4.18 24.94 17.06
CA LEU A 139 -4.13 26.37 16.77
C LEU A 139 -5.22 26.76 15.79
N GLU A 140 -5.45 26.02 14.73
CA GLU A 140 -6.50 26.26 13.75
C GLU A 140 -7.90 26.24 14.42
N ALA A 141 -8.13 25.31 15.33
CA ALA A 141 -9.37 25.18 16.11
C ALA A 141 -9.60 26.27 17.18
N GLY A 142 -8.70 27.26 17.32
CA GLY A 142 -8.87 28.37 18.24
C GLY A 142 -7.80 28.50 19.32
N GLY A 143 -6.76 27.66 19.32
CA GLY A 143 -5.63 27.76 20.26
C GLY A 143 -4.87 29.09 20.20
N ASP A 144 -4.13 29.39 21.26
CA ASP A 144 -3.40 30.65 21.39
C ASP A 144 -2.15 30.70 20.49
N CYS A 145 -2.19 31.49 19.46
CA CYS A 145 -1.08 31.73 18.52
C CYS A 145 0.21 32.24 19.16
N ARG A 146 0.16 32.84 20.35
CA ARG A 146 1.35 33.28 21.07
C ARG A 146 2.27 32.12 21.44
N LEU A 147 1.78 30.91 21.49
CA LEU A 147 2.57 29.69 21.72
C LEU A 147 3.67 29.50 20.67
N LEU A 148 3.42 29.90 19.41
CA LEU A 148 4.41 29.81 18.33
C LEU A 148 5.62 30.74 18.54
N VAL A 149 5.44 31.88 19.23
CA VAL A 149 6.54 32.85 19.51
C VAL A 149 7.62 32.21 20.37
N GLY A 150 7.25 31.30 21.28
CA GLY A 150 8.17 30.56 22.13
C GLY A 150 8.95 29.44 21.43
N LEU A 151 8.52 29.04 20.20
CA LEU A 151 9.14 27.98 19.44
C LEU A 151 10.08 28.55 18.37
N ARG A 152 11.30 28.06 18.33
CA ARG A 152 12.31 28.51 17.35
C ARG A 152 12.18 27.77 16.05
N ARG A 153 11.86 28.49 14.97
CA ARG A 153 11.72 27.95 13.60
C ARG A 153 12.94 27.12 13.14
N GLU A 154 14.14 27.55 13.58
CA GLU A 154 15.42 26.93 13.21
C GLU A 154 15.59 25.47 13.76
N ARG A 155 14.78 25.12 14.75
CA ARG A 155 14.76 23.74 15.27
C ARG A 155 14.11 22.73 14.33
N PHE A 156 13.32 23.21 13.37
CA PHE A 156 12.59 22.38 12.43
C PHE A 156 13.32 22.33 11.08
N ALA A 157 13.26 21.20 10.41
CA ALA A 157 13.88 20.98 9.11
C ALA A 157 12.92 20.23 8.18
N GLY A 158 13.08 20.38 6.87
CA GLY A 158 12.29 19.65 5.88
C GLY A 158 10.79 19.87 6.07
N SER A 159 10.02 18.80 6.07
CA SER A 159 8.56 18.82 6.21
C SER A 159 8.09 19.41 7.55
N ASP A 160 8.81 19.18 8.64
CA ASP A 160 8.43 19.74 9.94
C ASP A 160 8.46 21.28 9.95
N ARG A 161 9.45 21.88 9.25
CA ARG A 161 9.49 23.33 9.07
C ARG A 161 8.29 23.85 8.30
N ARG A 162 7.84 23.11 7.30
CA ARG A 162 6.69 23.48 6.46
C ARG A 162 5.38 23.47 7.26
N VAL A 163 5.16 22.45 8.12
CA VAL A 163 4.02 22.43 9.05
C VAL A 163 4.06 23.63 10.00
N PHE A 164 5.23 23.93 10.56
CA PHE A 164 5.39 25.09 11.44
C PHE A 164 5.11 26.42 10.71
N ASP A 165 5.62 26.57 9.48
CA ASP A 165 5.38 27.77 8.67
C ASP A 165 3.91 27.91 8.27
N LEU A 166 3.20 26.80 7.98
CA LEU A 166 1.77 26.80 7.71
C LEU A 166 0.96 27.21 8.94
N ALA A 167 1.23 26.64 10.11
CA ALA A 167 0.60 27.04 11.37
C ALA A 167 0.83 28.53 11.69
N ARG A 168 2.02 29.03 11.37
CA ARG A 168 2.33 30.47 11.51
C ARG A 168 1.53 31.32 10.53
N ALA A 169 1.38 30.88 9.28
CA ALA A 169 0.58 31.59 8.29
C ALA A 169 -0.90 31.67 8.72
N ASP A 170 -1.46 30.60 9.25
CA ASP A 170 -2.83 30.57 9.77
C ASP A 170 -3.02 31.53 10.94
N CYS A 171 -2.03 31.63 11.83
CA CYS A 171 -2.05 32.60 12.92
C CYS A 171 -1.95 34.05 12.42
N LEU A 172 -1.14 34.33 11.39
CA LEU A 172 -1.04 35.65 10.76
C LEU A 172 -2.36 36.05 10.09
N LEU A 173 -3.02 35.12 9.40
CA LEU A 173 -4.34 35.35 8.79
C LEU A 173 -5.38 35.71 9.84
N ARG A 174 -5.47 34.98 10.93
CA ARG A 174 -6.37 35.30 12.06
C ARG A 174 -6.05 36.63 12.71
N GLY A 175 -4.78 37.03 12.73
CA GLY A 175 -4.33 38.33 13.24
C GLY A 175 -4.52 39.49 12.27
N GLY A 176 -5.04 39.27 11.06
CA GLY A 176 -5.24 40.28 10.02
C GLY A 176 -3.95 40.73 9.32
N GLN A 177 -2.81 40.05 9.52
CA GLN A 177 -1.52 40.35 8.92
C GLN A 177 -1.37 39.75 7.52
N LEU A 178 -2.26 40.14 6.60
CA LEU A 178 -2.45 39.49 5.29
C LEU A 178 -1.19 39.49 4.43
N ASP A 179 -0.42 40.57 4.39
CA ASP A 179 0.80 40.69 3.57
C ASP A 179 1.91 39.74 4.03
N GLU A 180 2.03 39.50 5.35
CA GLU A 180 3.04 38.59 5.88
C GLU A 180 2.61 37.14 5.69
N ALA A 181 1.31 36.85 5.87
CA ALA A 181 0.71 35.53 5.59
C ALA A 181 0.86 35.17 4.12
N SER A 182 0.51 36.10 3.19
CA SER A 182 0.64 35.87 1.75
C SER A 182 2.06 35.50 1.35
N ARG A 183 3.06 36.26 1.84
CA ARG A 183 4.48 35.94 1.54
C ARG A 183 4.91 34.56 2.05
N LEU A 184 4.46 34.17 3.22
CA LEU A 184 4.81 32.90 3.82
C LEU A 184 4.15 31.73 3.07
N LEU A 185 2.87 31.85 2.74
CA LEU A 185 2.12 30.87 1.94
C LEU A 185 2.70 30.75 0.53
N GLN A 186 3.08 31.87 -0.11
CA GLN A 186 3.74 31.84 -1.41
C GLN A 186 5.07 31.09 -1.36
N SER A 187 5.89 31.31 -0.32
CA SER A 187 7.14 30.56 -0.12
C SER A 187 6.91 29.07 -0.01
N LEU A 188 5.85 28.63 0.69
CA LEU A 188 5.47 27.22 0.77
C LEU A 188 5.13 26.61 -0.61
N LEU A 189 4.49 27.39 -1.49
CA LEU A 189 4.15 26.96 -2.84
C LEU A 189 5.36 26.97 -3.78
N GLU A 190 6.32 27.89 -3.61
CA GLU A 190 7.52 28.00 -4.42
C GLU A 190 8.52 26.85 -4.20
N ASP A 191 8.50 26.22 -3.03
CA ASP A 191 9.33 25.07 -2.68
C ASP A 191 8.96 23.80 -3.49
N GLU A 192 8.00 23.91 -4.39
CA GLU A 192 7.63 22.91 -5.42
C GLU A 192 7.14 21.57 -4.92
N THR A 193 6.74 21.47 -3.74
CA THR A 193 6.34 20.19 -3.21
C THR A 193 4.86 19.93 -3.46
N GLY A 194 4.54 18.72 -3.80
CA GLY A 194 3.16 18.21 -3.85
C GLY A 194 2.70 17.70 -2.48
N ASP A 195 3.27 18.20 -1.39
CA ASP A 195 2.92 17.80 -0.04
C ASP A 195 1.60 18.42 0.46
N ALA A 196 1.14 17.97 1.62
CA ALA A 196 -0.11 18.45 2.20
C ALA A 196 -0.05 19.94 2.52
N GLU A 197 1.10 20.44 2.98
CA GLU A 197 1.30 21.82 3.35
C GLU A 197 1.20 22.76 2.14
N ALA A 198 1.71 22.34 0.97
CA ALA A 198 1.55 23.13 -0.27
C ALA A 198 0.06 23.20 -0.69
N TRP A 199 -0.67 22.11 -0.55
CA TRP A 199 -2.09 22.09 -0.87
C TRP A 199 -2.89 23.03 0.07
N GLU A 200 -2.64 22.94 1.37
CA GLU A 200 -3.27 23.78 2.34
C GLU A 200 -2.89 25.25 2.16
N ALA A 201 -1.62 25.53 1.84
CA ALA A 201 -1.18 26.89 1.49
C ALA A 201 -1.92 27.41 0.24
N ALA A 202 -2.12 26.57 -0.79
CA ALA A 202 -2.86 26.94 -1.99
C ALA A 202 -4.32 27.28 -1.68
N ALA A 203 -4.99 26.49 -0.82
CA ALA A 203 -6.36 26.74 -0.39
C ALA A 203 -6.48 28.13 0.28
N ARG A 204 -5.62 28.45 1.25
CA ARG A 204 -5.61 29.73 1.95
C ARG A 204 -5.26 30.91 1.01
N MET A 205 -4.27 30.71 0.12
CA MET A 205 -3.91 31.73 -0.88
C MET A 205 -5.06 32.05 -1.83
N THR A 206 -5.92 31.09 -2.16
CA THR A 206 -7.06 31.31 -3.06
C THR A 206 -8.05 32.33 -2.51
N GLU A 207 -8.12 32.51 -1.20
CA GLU A 207 -8.98 33.47 -0.51
C GLU A 207 -8.38 34.87 -0.40
N LEU A 208 -7.07 35.02 -0.73
CA LEU A 208 -6.36 36.28 -0.61
C LEU A 208 -6.43 37.12 -1.92
N PRO A 209 -6.32 38.46 -1.84
CA PRO A 209 -6.34 39.34 -3.03
C PRO A 209 -5.27 38.97 -4.07
N ASP A 210 -4.10 38.54 -3.62
CA ASP A 210 -2.96 38.17 -4.47
C ASP A 210 -3.22 36.95 -5.36
N ALA A 211 -4.22 36.13 -5.04
CA ALA A 211 -4.58 34.92 -5.80
C ALA A 211 -4.80 35.18 -7.30
N GLN A 212 -5.20 36.39 -7.67
CA GLN A 212 -5.48 36.79 -9.05
C GLN A 212 -4.24 37.22 -9.82
N THR A 213 -3.11 37.41 -9.16
CA THR A 213 -1.86 37.74 -9.86
C THR A 213 -1.36 36.57 -10.67
N PRO A 214 -0.85 36.75 -11.91
CA PRO A 214 -0.47 35.64 -12.76
C PRO A 214 0.54 34.67 -12.14
N GLY A 215 1.50 35.20 -11.38
CA GLY A 215 2.51 34.36 -10.67
C GLY A 215 1.92 33.47 -9.59
N VAL A 216 1.07 34.01 -8.75
CA VAL A 216 0.41 33.28 -7.65
C VAL A 216 -0.63 32.31 -8.21
N ALA A 217 -1.45 32.73 -9.17
CA ALA A 217 -2.43 31.87 -9.82
C ALA A 217 -1.77 30.61 -10.43
N ARG A 218 -0.58 30.78 -11.05
CA ARG A 218 0.20 29.66 -11.55
C ARG A 218 0.64 28.70 -10.44
N LEU A 219 1.13 29.20 -9.32
CA LEU A 219 1.56 28.36 -8.18
C LEU A 219 0.38 27.58 -7.59
N ILE A 220 -0.74 28.26 -7.35
CA ILE A 220 -1.98 27.61 -6.87
C ILE A 220 -2.42 26.54 -7.88
N GLY A 221 -2.40 26.85 -9.17
CA GLY A 221 -2.81 25.91 -10.22
C GLY A 221 -1.90 24.68 -10.31
N LEU A 222 -0.58 24.84 -10.13
CA LEU A 222 0.35 23.70 -10.07
C LEU A 222 0.13 22.84 -8.82
N ALA A 223 -0.10 23.45 -7.65
CA ALA A 223 -0.43 22.72 -6.44
C ALA A 223 -1.75 21.93 -6.62
N ALA A 224 -2.78 22.57 -7.17
CA ALA A 224 -4.04 21.91 -7.49
C ALA A 224 -3.85 20.72 -8.45
N TYR A 225 -3.02 20.88 -9.50
CA TYR A 225 -2.69 19.81 -10.42
C TYR A 225 -2.01 18.62 -9.74
N ARG A 226 -1.05 18.87 -8.86
CA ARG A 226 -0.35 17.82 -8.11
C ARG A 226 -1.28 17.08 -7.14
N HIS A 227 -2.25 17.78 -6.58
CA HIS A 227 -3.29 17.22 -5.72
C HIS A 227 -4.53 16.69 -6.47
N ARG A 228 -4.44 16.61 -7.82
CA ARG A 228 -5.48 16.08 -8.70
C ARG A 228 -6.81 16.84 -8.71
N GLU A 229 -6.82 18.07 -8.23
CA GLU A 229 -7.94 18.98 -8.33
C GLU A 229 -7.93 19.66 -9.72
N PHE A 230 -8.22 18.86 -10.76
CA PHE A 230 -7.95 19.21 -12.15
C PHE A 230 -8.80 20.39 -12.67
N ASP A 231 -10.03 20.56 -12.21
CA ASP A 231 -10.85 21.72 -12.57
C ASP A 231 -10.26 23.01 -12.00
N SER A 232 -9.89 23.01 -10.72
CA SER A 232 -9.24 24.14 -10.06
C SER A 232 -7.88 24.44 -10.71
N ALA A 233 -7.09 23.39 -11.01
CA ALA A 233 -5.82 23.52 -11.71
C ALA A 233 -5.98 24.20 -13.06
N LEU A 234 -6.93 23.74 -13.88
CA LEU A 234 -7.16 24.30 -15.20
C LEU A 234 -7.57 25.77 -15.13
N GLY A 235 -8.47 26.13 -14.21
CA GLY A 235 -8.93 27.50 -14.01
C GLY A 235 -7.82 28.45 -13.56
N MET A 236 -6.98 28.02 -12.60
CA MET A 236 -5.90 28.85 -12.05
C MET A 236 -4.72 28.94 -13.01
N LEU A 237 -4.35 27.85 -13.68
CA LEU A 237 -3.27 27.86 -14.68
C LEU A 237 -3.64 28.72 -15.91
N ALA A 238 -4.92 28.72 -16.32
CA ALA A 238 -5.39 29.60 -17.40
C ALA A 238 -5.27 31.08 -17.04
N ARG A 239 -5.50 31.47 -15.79
CA ARG A 239 -5.29 32.84 -15.29
C ARG A 239 -3.80 33.19 -15.19
N GLY A 240 -2.97 32.21 -14.84
CA GLY A 240 -1.51 32.38 -14.79
C GLY A 240 -0.82 32.38 -16.16
N ALA A 241 -1.52 32.00 -17.23
CA ALA A 241 -0.97 31.95 -18.58
C ALA A 241 -0.81 33.35 -19.17
N SER A 242 0.36 33.64 -19.75
CA SER A 242 0.57 34.83 -20.57
C SER A 242 0.14 34.54 -22.01
N GLU A 243 -0.58 35.45 -22.68
CA GLU A 243 -0.88 35.36 -24.10
C GLU A 243 0.03 36.28 -24.90
N PRO A 244 0.71 35.78 -25.95
CA PRO A 244 0.85 34.38 -26.34
C PRO A 244 1.79 33.60 -25.43
N PRO A 245 1.62 32.25 -25.33
CA PRO A 245 2.48 31.42 -24.51
C PRO A 245 3.97 31.59 -24.89
N ARG A 246 4.79 31.91 -23.91
CA ARG A 246 6.25 32.00 -24.11
C ARG A 246 6.86 30.60 -23.99
N TRP A 247 6.80 29.83 -25.06
CA TRP A 247 7.28 28.43 -25.13
C TRP A 247 8.75 28.23 -24.75
N PHE A 248 9.55 29.30 -24.71
CA PHE A 248 10.96 29.28 -24.28
C PHE A 248 11.08 29.23 -22.75
N ASP A 249 10.03 29.67 -22.03
CA ASP A 249 10.00 29.65 -20.58
C ASP A 249 9.67 28.23 -20.10
N SER A 250 10.54 27.65 -19.28
CA SER A 250 10.34 26.33 -18.65
C SER A 250 9.05 26.31 -17.81
N ARG A 251 8.74 27.43 -17.14
CA ARG A 251 7.53 27.59 -16.32
C ARG A 251 6.25 27.57 -17.16
N ALA A 252 6.28 28.21 -18.32
CA ALA A 252 5.14 28.19 -19.24
C ALA A 252 4.90 26.77 -19.79
N ARG A 253 5.96 26.03 -20.13
CA ARG A 253 5.84 24.63 -20.59
C ARG A 253 5.28 23.72 -19.50
N GLU A 254 5.72 23.88 -18.25
CA GLU A 254 5.18 23.13 -17.10
C GLU A 254 3.68 23.38 -16.95
N SER A 255 3.26 24.64 -17.02
CA SER A 255 1.85 25.02 -16.92
C SER A 255 1.00 24.46 -18.06
N GLU A 256 1.49 24.52 -19.30
CA GLU A 256 0.80 23.94 -20.47
C GLU A 256 0.70 22.42 -20.38
N TYR A 257 1.76 21.76 -19.92
CA TYR A 257 1.73 20.31 -19.67
C TYR A 257 0.70 19.95 -18.58
N ALA A 258 0.69 20.70 -17.47
CA ALA A 258 -0.26 20.50 -16.38
C ALA A 258 -1.71 20.75 -16.84
N MET A 259 -1.95 21.77 -17.68
CA MET A 259 -3.28 22.02 -18.28
C MET A 259 -3.70 20.87 -19.21
N ALA A 260 -2.81 20.39 -20.08
CA ALA A 260 -3.11 19.27 -20.97
C ALA A 260 -3.42 17.98 -20.18
N ARG A 261 -2.67 17.72 -19.12
CA ARG A 261 -2.89 16.59 -18.22
C ARG A 261 -4.20 16.73 -17.43
N SER A 262 -4.54 17.95 -16.98
CA SER A 262 -5.81 18.23 -16.31
C SER A 262 -7.00 17.94 -17.23
N LEU A 263 -6.96 18.41 -18.48
CA LEU A 263 -7.98 18.10 -19.49
C LEU A 263 -8.11 16.59 -19.72
N PHE A 264 -6.98 15.88 -19.78
CA PHE A 264 -6.97 14.43 -19.93
C PHE A 264 -7.75 13.73 -18.79
N TRP A 265 -7.48 14.10 -17.55
CA TRP A 265 -8.13 13.49 -16.38
C TRP A 265 -9.59 13.92 -16.22
N LEU A 266 -9.97 15.10 -16.72
CA LEU A 266 -11.35 15.56 -16.79
C LEU A 266 -12.16 14.92 -17.94
N GLY A 267 -11.58 13.99 -18.70
CA GLY A 267 -12.26 13.34 -19.81
C GLY A 267 -12.36 14.18 -21.09
N ARG A 268 -11.77 15.39 -21.12
CA ARG A 268 -11.72 16.29 -22.28
C ARG A 268 -10.59 15.89 -23.22
N HIS A 269 -10.68 14.65 -23.73
CA HIS A 269 -9.56 13.98 -24.38
C HIS A 269 -9.13 14.63 -25.71
N ASP A 270 -10.06 15.14 -26.52
CA ASP A 270 -9.73 15.82 -27.78
C ASP A 270 -8.94 17.12 -27.55
N GLU A 271 -9.34 17.88 -26.53
CA GLU A 271 -8.65 19.11 -26.15
C GLU A 271 -7.25 18.81 -25.56
N ALA A 272 -7.17 17.78 -24.73
CA ALA A 272 -5.89 17.30 -24.21
C ALA A 272 -4.94 16.89 -25.33
N ALA A 273 -5.41 16.11 -26.31
CA ALA A 273 -4.63 15.67 -27.47
C ALA A 273 -4.10 16.85 -28.26
N THR A 274 -4.96 17.86 -28.51
CA THR A 274 -4.59 19.08 -29.25
C THR A 274 -3.49 19.87 -28.53
N ARG A 275 -3.61 20.07 -27.21
CA ARG A 275 -2.58 20.76 -26.40
C ARG A 275 -1.26 19.99 -26.38
N PHE A 276 -1.28 18.67 -26.24
CA PHE A 276 -0.06 17.86 -26.30
C PHE A 276 0.64 17.95 -27.66
N VAL A 277 -0.10 17.98 -28.78
CA VAL A 277 0.49 18.19 -30.11
C VAL A 277 1.13 19.57 -30.21
N ALA A 278 0.47 20.62 -29.70
CA ALA A 278 1.03 21.96 -29.66
C ALA A 278 2.33 22.03 -28.85
N LEU A 279 2.34 21.37 -27.67
CA LEU A 279 3.50 21.28 -26.80
C LEU A 279 4.67 20.54 -27.52
N ALA A 280 4.38 19.43 -28.19
CA ALA A 280 5.37 18.70 -28.98
C ALA A 280 5.97 19.58 -30.11
N SER A 281 5.12 20.32 -30.81
CA SER A 281 5.55 21.19 -31.91
C SER A 281 6.41 22.37 -31.44
N ALA A 282 6.18 22.86 -30.24
CA ALA A 282 6.90 23.98 -29.64
C ALA A 282 8.22 23.57 -28.95
N SER A 283 8.43 22.27 -28.69
CA SER A 283 9.64 21.82 -28.01
C SER A 283 10.79 21.52 -28.95
N SER A 284 11.98 21.96 -28.58
CA SER A 284 13.24 21.62 -29.31
C SER A 284 13.83 20.28 -28.87
N ALA A 285 13.46 19.77 -27.65
CA ALA A 285 14.02 18.55 -27.08
C ALA A 285 13.29 17.30 -27.60
N PRO A 286 13.98 16.33 -28.25
CA PRO A 286 13.36 15.10 -28.75
C PRO A 286 12.58 14.32 -27.69
N ALA A 287 13.13 14.17 -26.48
CA ALA A 287 12.48 13.48 -25.37
C ALA A 287 11.14 14.14 -24.97
N THR A 288 11.08 15.48 -24.91
CA THR A 288 9.84 16.21 -24.60
C THR A 288 8.83 16.08 -25.74
N ARG A 289 9.27 16.07 -27.01
CA ARG A 289 8.36 15.81 -28.13
C ARG A 289 7.79 14.40 -28.08
N ALA A 290 8.62 13.40 -27.81
CA ALA A 290 8.20 12.01 -27.70
C ALA A 290 7.21 11.81 -26.55
N ASP A 291 7.45 12.38 -25.35
CA ASP A 291 6.49 12.38 -24.25
C ASP A 291 5.15 12.98 -24.67
N ALA A 292 5.15 14.22 -25.11
CA ALA A 292 3.93 14.93 -25.48
C ALA A 292 3.13 14.18 -26.57
N LEU A 293 3.80 13.59 -27.57
CA LEU A 293 3.15 12.77 -28.59
C LEU A 293 2.59 11.45 -28.01
N CYS A 294 3.28 10.81 -27.06
CA CYS A 294 2.74 9.64 -26.35
C CYS A 294 1.49 10.00 -25.53
N GLN A 295 1.50 11.14 -24.84
CA GLN A 295 0.30 11.60 -24.09
C GLN A 295 -0.84 11.96 -25.05
N SER A 296 -0.56 12.61 -26.18
CA SER A 296 -1.55 12.86 -27.22
C SER A 296 -2.15 11.57 -27.75
N ALA A 297 -1.32 10.56 -28.04
CA ALA A 297 -1.79 9.25 -28.50
C ALA A 297 -2.73 8.59 -27.48
N ARG A 298 -2.40 8.64 -26.21
CA ARG A 298 -3.27 8.12 -25.13
C ARG A 298 -4.60 8.88 -25.06
N ALA A 299 -4.57 10.18 -25.20
CA ALA A 299 -5.78 11.00 -25.22
C ALA A 299 -6.66 10.67 -26.44
N LEU A 300 -6.08 10.55 -27.65
CA LEU A 300 -6.80 10.16 -28.87
C LEU A 300 -7.42 8.76 -28.75
N GLU A 301 -6.76 7.84 -28.10
CA GLU A 301 -7.30 6.50 -27.88
C GLU A 301 -8.54 6.53 -26.99
N LEU A 302 -8.51 7.31 -25.90
CA LEU A 302 -9.67 7.51 -25.02
C LEU A 302 -10.78 8.32 -25.71
N ALA A 303 -10.44 9.21 -26.63
CA ALA A 303 -11.38 9.90 -27.51
C ALA A 303 -12.04 8.98 -28.57
N GLY A 304 -11.65 7.69 -28.63
CA GLY A 304 -12.18 6.74 -29.60
C GLY A 304 -11.58 6.89 -31.02
N ARG A 305 -10.39 7.44 -31.14
CA ARG A 305 -9.66 7.72 -32.40
C ARG A 305 -8.39 6.86 -32.53
N PRO A 306 -8.52 5.50 -32.56
CA PRO A 306 -7.36 4.59 -32.47
C PRO A 306 -6.39 4.69 -33.64
N ALA A 307 -6.86 5.00 -34.86
CA ALA A 307 -6.00 5.15 -36.01
C ALA A 307 -5.08 6.39 -35.92
N GLU A 308 -5.61 7.49 -35.39
CA GLU A 308 -4.81 8.70 -35.14
C GLU A 308 -3.87 8.51 -33.95
N ALA A 309 -4.31 7.82 -32.92
CA ALA A 309 -3.46 7.43 -31.80
C ALA A 309 -2.27 6.57 -32.26
N LEU A 310 -2.49 5.62 -33.18
CA LEU A 310 -1.43 4.81 -33.79
C LEU A 310 -0.42 5.71 -34.52
N GLY A 311 -0.91 6.68 -35.30
CA GLY A 311 -0.06 7.67 -35.99
C GLY A 311 0.77 8.50 -34.99
N ALA A 312 0.19 8.93 -33.89
CA ALA A 312 0.88 9.69 -32.85
C ALA A 312 1.96 8.86 -32.13
N PHE A 313 1.72 7.59 -31.81
CA PHE A 313 2.74 6.69 -31.26
C PHE A 313 3.90 6.44 -32.24
N ARG A 314 3.62 6.29 -33.55
CA ARG A 314 4.68 6.16 -34.58
C ARG A 314 5.55 7.39 -34.65
N ARG A 315 4.95 8.58 -34.58
CA ARG A 315 5.69 9.85 -34.55
C ARG A 315 6.51 9.98 -33.25
N ALA A 316 5.93 9.64 -32.09
CA ALA A 316 6.64 9.68 -30.81
C ALA A 316 7.91 8.84 -30.83
N TRP A 317 7.82 7.61 -31.37
CA TRP A 317 9.00 6.77 -31.54
C TRP A 317 10.02 7.36 -32.52
N ALA A 318 9.58 7.97 -33.61
CA ALA A 318 10.48 8.57 -34.59
C ALA A 318 11.26 9.79 -34.06
N GLU A 319 10.67 10.53 -33.08
CA GLU A 319 11.33 11.68 -32.44
C GLU A 319 12.46 11.28 -31.50
N ASP A 320 12.32 10.18 -30.76
CA ASP A 320 13.31 9.71 -29.79
C ASP A 320 13.32 8.16 -29.72
N PRO A 321 13.96 7.49 -30.71
CA PRO A 321 13.86 6.04 -30.87
C PRO A 321 14.46 5.21 -29.73
N ASP A 322 15.43 5.76 -28.98
CA ASP A 322 16.15 5.10 -27.90
C ASP A 322 15.92 5.75 -26.53
N GLY A 323 15.05 6.76 -26.47
CA GLY A 323 14.73 7.50 -25.26
C GLY A 323 13.73 6.80 -24.36
N GLU A 324 13.42 7.46 -23.25
CA GLU A 324 12.54 6.96 -22.19
C GLU A 324 11.16 6.54 -22.70
N TRP A 325 10.60 7.28 -23.68
CA TRP A 325 9.25 7.05 -24.19
C TRP A 325 9.18 6.05 -25.35
N ALA A 326 10.32 5.61 -25.89
CA ALA A 326 10.37 4.66 -27.01
C ALA A 326 9.63 3.36 -26.73
N GLY A 327 9.83 2.78 -25.53
CA GLY A 327 9.13 1.57 -25.11
C GLY A 327 7.62 1.74 -25.03
N THR A 328 7.14 2.88 -24.52
CA THR A 328 5.71 3.23 -24.44
C THR A 328 5.11 3.41 -25.84
N ALA A 329 5.81 4.12 -26.70
CA ALA A 329 5.38 4.38 -28.09
C ALA A 329 5.24 3.08 -28.90
N LEU A 330 6.23 2.18 -28.78
CA LEU A 330 6.23 0.91 -29.50
C LEU A 330 5.18 -0.08 -28.97
N LEU A 331 4.96 -0.13 -27.65
CA LEU A 331 3.87 -0.92 -27.04
C LEU A 331 2.49 -0.41 -27.48
N GLY A 332 2.30 0.91 -27.50
CA GLY A 332 1.07 1.54 -28.00
C GLY A 332 0.83 1.20 -29.48
N ASN A 333 1.90 1.26 -30.30
CA ASN A 333 1.85 0.87 -31.70
C ASN A 333 1.42 -0.60 -31.86
N ILE A 334 2.08 -1.55 -31.18
CA ILE A 334 1.75 -2.99 -31.26
C ILE A 334 0.30 -3.22 -30.88
N ARG A 335 -0.16 -2.69 -29.76
CA ARG A 335 -1.50 -2.88 -29.26
C ARG A 335 -2.56 -2.32 -30.23
N LEU A 336 -2.35 -1.12 -30.74
CA LEU A 336 -3.30 -0.49 -31.67
C LEU A 336 -3.27 -1.10 -33.05
N ALA A 337 -2.09 -1.49 -33.58
CA ALA A 337 -2.00 -2.23 -34.84
C ALA A 337 -2.76 -3.55 -34.75
N THR A 338 -2.60 -4.29 -33.65
CA THR A 338 -3.36 -5.53 -33.39
C THR A 338 -4.87 -5.27 -33.30
N LEU A 339 -5.30 -4.21 -32.58
CA LEU A 339 -6.71 -3.82 -32.46
C LEU A 339 -7.34 -3.46 -33.82
N LEU A 340 -6.57 -2.87 -34.71
CA LEU A 340 -6.98 -2.46 -36.06
C LEU A 340 -6.83 -3.58 -37.11
N GLY A 341 -6.37 -4.78 -36.70
CA GLY A 341 -6.21 -5.94 -37.59
C GLY A 341 -4.91 -5.95 -38.40
N ASP A 342 -3.97 -5.02 -38.16
CA ASP A 342 -2.67 -4.98 -38.82
C ASP A 342 -1.60 -5.73 -38.00
N GLU A 343 -1.80 -7.06 -37.90
CA GLU A 343 -0.96 -7.93 -37.08
C GLU A 343 0.48 -8.02 -37.59
N GLU A 344 0.68 -7.96 -38.93
CA GLU A 344 2.04 -8.05 -39.48
C GLU A 344 2.87 -6.81 -39.11
N SER A 345 2.28 -5.60 -39.14
CA SER A 345 2.91 -4.40 -38.64
C SER A 345 3.24 -4.51 -37.15
N ALA A 346 2.35 -5.09 -36.34
CA ALA A 346 2.62 -5.33 -34.91
C ALA A 346 3.83 -6.27 -34.71
N TRP A 347 3.92 -7.35 -35.47
CA TRP A 347 5.07 -8.26 -35.41
C TRP A 347 6.37 -7.64 -35.94
N GLN A 348 6.32 -6.79 -36.95
CA GLN A 348 7.48 -6.01 -37.44
C GLN A 348 7.96 -5.06 -36.34
N THR A 349 7.03 -4.39 -35.66
CA THR A 349 7.35 -3.51 -34.53
C THR A 349 8.00 -4.30 -33.38
N LEU A 350 7.50 -5.51 -33.06
CA LEU A 350 8.13 -6.37 -32.04
C LEU A 350 9.57 -6.75 -32.42
N ARG A 351 9.84 -7.07 -33.68
CA ARG A 351 11.21 -7.37 -34.16
C ARG A 351 12.15 -6.17 -33.98
N SER A 352 11.66 -4.97 -34.31
CA SER A 352 12.42 -3.74 -34.13
C SER A 352 12.71 -3.43 -32.65
N LEU A 353 11.73 -3.73 -31.77
CA LEU A 353 11.85 -3.60 -30.33
C LEU A 353 12.90 -4.57 -29.77
N ALA A 354 12.83 -5.85 -30.16
CA ALA A 354 13.71 -6.91 -29.69
C ALA A 354 15.18 -6.73 -30.09
N ALA A 355 15.47 -5.90 -31.08
CA ALA A 355 16.82 -5.56 -31.49
C ALA A 355 17.51 -4.53 -30.53
N ARG A 356 16.76 -3.97 -29.55
CA ARG A 356 17.23 -2.93 -28.62
C ARG A 356 17.29 -3.46 -27.19
N SER A 357 18.50 -3.60 -26.63
CA SER A 357 18.70 -4.14 -25.29
C SER A 357 18.18 -3.21 -24.17
N ASN A 358 18.22 -1.90 -24.36
CA ASN A 358 17.67 -0.90 -23.44
C ASN A 358 16.14 -0.96 -23.31
N LEU A 359 15.44 -1.65 -24.22
CA LEU A 359 13.98 -1.79 -24.24
C LEU A 359 13.51 -3.20 -23.84
N ALA A 360 14.33 -3.95 -23.09
CA ALA A 360 14.04 -5.33 -22.68
C ALA A 360 12.66 -5.50 -22.01
N SER A 361 12.29 -4.61 -21.10
CA SER A 361 10.98 -4.67 -20.41
C SER A 361 9.80 -4.46 -21.38
N ALA A 362 9.93 -3.54 -22.34
CA ALA A 362 8.92 -3.34 -23.37
C ALA A 362 8.85 -4.55 -24.32
N THR A 363 10.01 -5.12 -24.67
CA THR A 363 10.09 -6.35 -25.50
C THR A 363 9.36 -7.52 -24.85
N ALA A 364 9.59 -7.77 -23.55
CA ALA A 364 8.92 -8.83 -22.82
C ALA A 364 7.39 -8.70 -22.88
N ARG A 365 6.88 -7.51 -22.58
CA ARG A 365 5.44 -7.23 -22.58
C ARG A 365 4.83 -7.33 -23.97
N ALA A 366 5.49 -6.80 -24.98
CA ALA A 366 5.03 -6.88 -26.36
C ALA A 366 4.99 -8.31 -26.87
N ALA A 367 6.03 -9.09 -26.58
CA ALA A 367 6.13 -10.49 -26.99
C ALA A 367 5.06 -11.34 -26.31
N LEU A 368 4.81 -11.15 -24.99
CA LEU A 368 3.71 -11.81 -24.30
C LEU A 368 2.35 -11.39 -24.89
N PHE A 369 2.12 -10.10 -25.10
CA PHE A 369 0.89 -9.60 -25.70
C PHE A 369 0.57 -10.28 -27.04
N LEU A 370 1.52 -10.26 -27.99
CA LEU A 370 1.33 -10.85 -29.32
C LEU A 370 1.29 -12.38 -29.30
N GLY A 371 2.17 -13.01 -28.50
CA GLY A 371 2.17 -14.48 -28.36
C GLY A 371 0.85 -15.01 -27.81
N VAL A 372 0.31 -14.34 -26.78
CA VAL A 372 -0.99 -14.70 -26.20
C VAL A 372 -2.13 -14.42 -27.18
N HIS A 373 -2.09 -13.28 -27.88
CA HIS A 373 -3.10 -12.95 -28.89
C HIS A 373 -3.13 -14.00 -30.02
N ASP A 374 -1.96 -14.37 -30.56
CA ASP A 374 -1.87 -15.39 -31.62
C ASP A 374 -2.33 -16.77 -31.12
N LEU A 375 -1.92 -17.18 -29.90
CA LEU A 375 -2.33 -18.45 -29.30
C LEU A 375 -3.86 -18.55 -29.20
N LEU A 376 -4.50 -17.52 -28.64
CA LEU A 376 -5.96 -17.50 -28.43
C LEU A 376 -6.75 -17.31 -29.73
N SER A 377 -6.10 -16.79 -30.77
CA SER A 377 -6.66 -16.74 -32.12
C SER A 377 -6.44 -18.05 -32.92
N GLY A 378 -5.86 -19.11 -32.31
CA GLY A 378 -5.55 -20.36 -32.95
C GLY A 378 -4.29 -20.37 -33.83
N ARG A 379 -3.54 -19.29 -33.85
CA ARG A 379 -2.30 -19.16 -34.63
C ARG A 379 -1.07 -19.54 -33.82
N THR A 380 -0.72 -20.81 -33.76
CA THR A 380 0.35 -21.32 -32.88
C THR A 380 1.78 -21.15 -33.45
N ALA A 381 1.94 -20.87 -34.73
CA ALA A 381 3.24 -20.93 -35.42
C ALA A 381 4.31 -19.97 -34.85
N ARG A 382 3.91 -18.73 -34.42
CA ARG A 382 4.82 -17.71 -33.92
C ARG A 382 4.88 -17.63 -32.39
N VAL A 383 4.00 -18.35 -31.67
CA VAL A 383 3.86 -18.26 -30.21
C VAL A 383 5.14 -18.64 -29.48
N ASP A 384 5.77 -19.75 -29.85
CA ASP A 384 7.03 -20.16 -29.21
C ASP A 384 8.17 -19.17 -29.43
N THR A 385 8.20 -18.53 -30.60
CA THR A 385 9.16 -17.44 -30.86
C THR A 385 8.92 -16.24 -29.94
N ALA A 386 7.66 -15.83 -29.76
CA ALA A 386 7.31 -14.76 -28.85
C ALA A 386 7.70 -15.10 -27.39
N LEU A 387 7.37 -16.28 -26.91
CA LEU A 387 7.72 -16.71 -25.57
C LEU A 387 9.25 -16.75 -25.34
N ARG A 388 10.02 -17.25 -26.31
CA ARG A 388 11.48 -17.19 -26.24
C ARG A 388 12.02 -15.75 -26.26
N MET A 389 11.41 -14.84 -27.02
CA MET A 389 11.78 -13.43 -26.99
C MET A 389 11.55 -12.84 -25.59
N ALA A 390 10.39 -13.08 -24.99
CA ALA A 390 10.09 -12.60 -23.65
C ALA A 390 11.05 -13.16 -22.60
N GLU A 391 11.33 -14.46 -22.64
CA GLU A 391 12.23 -15.18 -21.72
C GLU A 391 13.66 -14.64 -21.77
N ARG A 392 14.20 -14.37 -22.96
CA ARG A 392 15.55 -13.85 -23.15
C ARG A 392 15.77 -12.50 -22.51
N THR A 393 14.74 -11.70 -22.34
CA THR A 393 14.84 -10.39 -21.70
C THR A 393 15.07 -10.46 -20.19
N ARG A 394 14.72 -11.60 -19.54
CA ARG A 394 14.66 -11.79 -18.09
C ARG A 394 13.72 -10.82 -17.35
N GLU A 395 12.82 -10.17 -18.09
CA GLU A 395 11.81 -9.23 -17.58
C GLU A 395 10.40 -9.84 -17.47
N ALA A 396 10.15 -10.92 -18.20
CA ALA A 396 8.96 -11.75 -18.03
C ALA A 396 9.17 -12.70 -16.85
N SER A 397 8.14 -12.94 -16.06
CA SER A 397 8.26 -13.90 -14.97
C SER A 397 8.28 -15.34 -15.49
N ASP A 398 9.00 -16.20 -14.77
CA ASP A 398 9.08 -17.63 -15.12
C ASP A 398 7.68 -18.29 -15.10
N GLU A 399 6.81 -17.86 -14.19
CA GLU A 399 5.43 -18.35 -14.09
C GLU A 399 4.59 -17.98 -15.32
N GLU A 400 4.77 -16.78 -15.89
CA GLU A 400 4.08 -16.40 -17.13
C GLU A 400 4.54 -17.25 -18.31
N ILE A 401 5.85 -17.38 -18.46
CA ILE A 401 6.43 -18.18 -19.55
C ILE A 401 5.99 -19.64 -19.42
N ALA A 402 6.07 -20.22 -18.22
CA ALA A 402 5.63 -21.61 -17.98
C ALA A 402 4.12 -21.79 -18.28
N TYR A 403 3.27 -20.88 -17.79
CA TYR A 403 1.85 -20.94 -18.01
C TYR A 403 1.51 -20.92 -19.51
N TRP A 404 2.02 -19.96 -20.26
CA TRP A 404 1.71 -19.83 -21.68
C TRP A 404 2.34 -20.93 -22.56
N ARG A 405 3.49 -21.50 -22.14
CA ARG A 405 4.02 -22.74 -22.73
C ARG A 405 3.10 -23.93 -22.48
N GLY A 406 2.54 -24.04 -21.27
CA GLY A 406 1.52 -25.05 -20.96
C GLY A 406 0.30 -24.91 -21.87
N ARG A 407 -0.22 -23.70 -22.07
CA ARG A 407 -1.33 -23.42 -23.00
C ARG A 407 -0.98 -23.75 -24.46
N LEU A 408 0.27 -23.46 -24.88
CA LEU A 408 0.74 -23.83 -26.22
C LEU A 408 0.85 -25.34 -26.40
N ALA A 409 1.32 -26.07 -25.37
CA ALA A 409 1.39 -27.53 -25.38
C ALA A 409 -0.03 -28.15 -25.53
N GLU A 410 -1.01 -27.66 -24.77
CA GLU A 410 -2.41 -28.04 -24.92
C GLU A 410 -2.91 -27.81 -26.35
N ALA A 411 -2.66 -26.63 -26.91
CA ALA A 411 -3.10 -26.31 -28.28
C ALA A 411 -2.46 -27.20 -29.35
N LYS A 412 -1.30 -27.80 -29.04
CA LYS A 412 -0.61 -28.79 -29.90
C LYS A 412 -0.98 -30.25 -29.59
N GLY A 413 -1.86 -30.52 -28.61
CA GLY A 413 -2.22 -31.86 -28.19
C GLY A 413 -1.20 -32.56 -27.28
N ASP A 414 -0.15 -31.86 -26.83
CA ASP A 414 0.83 -32.37 -25.88
C ASP A 414 0.37 -32.18 -24.43
N GLY A 415 -0.52 -33.08 -24.00
CA GLY A 415 -1.08 -33.03 -22.63
C GLY A 415 -0.04 -33.27 -21.54
N ALA A 416 0.95 -34.14 -21.78
CA ALA A 416 2.01 -34.42 -20.81
C ALA A 416 2.93 -33.21 -20.63
N GLY A 417 3.36 -32.59 -21.73
CA GLY A 417 4.14 -31.33 -21.67
C GLY A 417 3.36 -30.19 -21.02
N ALA A 418 2.03 -30.11 -21.25
CA ALA A 418 1.20 -29.10 -20.58
C ALA A 418 1.19 -29.29 -19.05
N VAL A 419 1.04 -30.53 -18.56
CA VAL A 419 1.07 -30.86 -17.12
C VAL A 419 2.40 -30.41 -16.48
N GLU A 420 3.54 -30.75 -17.11
CA GLU A 420 4.87 -30.33 -16.58
C GLU A 420 4.96 -28.81 -16.41
N ARG A 421 4.54 -28.05 -17.43
CA ARG A 421 4.61 -26.58 -17.38
C ARG A 421 3.67 -25.99 -16.33
N TYR A 422 2.49 -26.55 -16.14
CA TYR A 422 1.58 -26.10 -15.08
C TYR A 422 2.10 -26.43 -13.67
N VAL A 423 2.80 -27.57 -13.52
CA VAL A 423 3.47 -27.92 -12.26
C VAL A 423 4.55 -26.88 -11.90
N GLU A 424 5.35 -26.42 -12.87
CA GLU A 424 6.34 -25.37 -12.66
C GLU A 424 5.67 -24.12 -12.06
N VAL A 425 4.52 -23.68 -12.60
CA VAL A 425 3.77 -22.51 -12.06
C VAL A 425 3.30 -22.75 -10.63
N LEU A 426 2.74 -23.94 -10.34
CA LEU A 426 2.21 -24.28 -9.02
C LEU A 426 3.29 -24.32 -7.94
N VAL A 427 4.49 -24.80 -8.29
CA VAL A 427 5.61 -24.91 -7.36
C VAL A 427 6.29 -23.56 -7.15
N ALA A 428 6.45 -22.77 -8.21
CA ALA A 428 7.10 -21.47 -8.10
C ALA A 428 6.33 -20.49 -7.19
N ARG A 429 5.02 -20.28 -7.47
CA ARG A 429 4.18 -19.32 -6.74
C ARG A 429 2.73 -19.85 -6.61
N PRO A 430 2.44 -20.68 -5.60
CA PRO A 430 1.15 -21.39 -5.49
C PRO A 430 -0.08 -20.49 -5.32
N PHE A 431 0.08 -19.25 -4.88
CA PHE A 431 -0.99 -18.27 -4.71
C PHE A 431 -1.09 -17.28 -5.87
N HIS A 432 -0.15 -17.32 -6.82
CA HIS A 432 -0.18 -16.46 -8.01
C HIS A 432 -1.47 -16.69 -8.82
N PRO A 433 -2.07 -15.67 -9.45
CA PRO A 433 -3.28 -15.84 -10.28
C PRO A 433 -3.13 -16.90 -11.34
N LEU A 434 -1.97 -17.02 -11.99
CA LEU A 434 -1.70 -18.07 -12.98
C LEU A 434 -1.64 -19.49 -12.38
N ALA A 435 -1.29 -19.63 -11.09
CA ALA A 435 -1.38 -20.93 -10.43
C ALA A 435 -2.84 -21.36 -10.23
N THR A 436 -3.73 -20.42 -9.94
CA THR A 436 -5.18 -20.68 -9.91
C THR A 436 -5.69 -21.10 -11.29
N ALA A 437 -5.25 -20.43 -12.35
CA ALA A 437 -5.56 -20.78 -13.72
C ALA A 437 -5.00 -22.17 -14.10
N ALA A 438 -3.73 -22.46 -13.75
CA ALA A 438 -3.10 -23.76 -13.97
C ALA A 438 -3.87 -24.90 -13.26
N ARG A 439 -4.28 -24.71 -11.99
CA ARG A 439 -5.13 -25.69 -11.28
C ARG A 439 -6.46 -25.94 -11.99
N ARG A 440 -7.09 -24.88 -12.51
CA ARG A 440 -8.33 -25.02 -13.29
C ARG A 440 -8.10 -25.85 -14.55
N ARG A 441 -6.99 -25.61 -15.28
CA ARG A 441 -6.62 -26.38 -16.49
C ARG A 441 -6.32 -27.84 -16.15
N LEU A 442 -5.55 -28.12 -15.11
CA LEU A 442 -5.19 -29.47 -14.67
C LEU A 442 -6.40 -30.33 -14.22
N ARG A 443 -7.49 -29.66 -13.81
CA ARG A 443 -8.76 -30.36 -13.49
C ARG A 443 -9.64 -30.66 -14.71
N ALA A 444 -9.28 -30.12 -15.87
CA ALA A 444 -10.01 -30.43 -17.10
C ALA A 444 -9.92 -31.94 -17.43
N PRO A 445 -10.97 -32.55 -17.97
CA PRO A 445 -11.01 -34.00 -18.24
C PRO A 445 -9.83 -34.52 -19.06
N ALA A 446 -9.33 -33.75 -20.00
CA ALA A 446 -8.20 -34.10 -20.83
C ALA A 446 -6.85 -34.19 -20.09
N LEU A 447 -6.64 -33.35 -19.07
CA LEU A 447 -5.36 -33.27 -18.33
C LEU A 447 -5.40 -33.97 -16.97
N GLN A 448 -6.57 -34.12 -16.36
CA GLN A 448 -6.72 -34.66 -15.00
C GLN A 448 -6.07 -36.04 -14.80
N PRO A 449 -6.24 -37.04 -15.71
CA PRO A 449 -5.57 -38.33 -15.54
C PRO A 449 -4.05 -38.23 -15.61
N LEU A 450 -3.51 -37.41 -16.52
CA LEU A 450 -2.07 -37.19 -16.67
C LEU A 450 -1.49 -36.48 -15.44
N ALA A 451 -2.19 -35.46 -14.94
CA ALA A 451 -1.81 -34.77 -13.73
C ALA A 451 -1.77 -35.70 -12.51
N ARG A 452 -2.77 -36.59 -12.36
CA ARG A 452 -2.79 -37.57 -11.27
C ARG A 452 -1.65 -38.59 -11.40
N GLN A 453 -1.40 -39.11 -12.58
CA GLN A 453 -0.30 -40.04 -12.85
C GLN A 453 1.04 -39.39 -12.51
N ARG A 454 1.24 -38.14 -12.94
CA ARG A 454 2.45 -37.36 -12.64
C ARG A 454 2.62 -37.16 -11.14
N ALA A 455 1.55 -36.79 -10.43
CA ALA A 455 1.59 -36.58 -9.00
C ALA A 455 2.00 -37.83 -8.22
N LEU A 456 1.45 -38.97 -8.56
CA LEU A 456 1.82 -40.24 -7.91
C LEU A 456 3.28 -40.61 -8.12
N ALA A 457 3.81 -40.45 -9.33
CA ALA A 457 5.25 -40.63 -9.61
C ALA A 457 6.15 -39.67 -8.80
N LEU A 458 5.68 -38.45 -8.56
CA LEU A 458 6.38 -37.47 -7.73
C LEU A 458 6.38 -37.86 -6.23
N VAL A 459 5.29 -38.45 -5.72
CA VAL A 459 5.24 -38.98 -4.34
C VAL A 459 6.25 -40.12 -4.17
N GLU A 460 6.39 -41.00 -5.17
CA GLU A 460 7.36 -42.11 -5.15
C GLU A 460 8.81 -41.62 -5.13
N ARG A 461 9.13 -40.51 -5.80
CA ARG A 461 10.44 -39.90 -5.80
C ARG A 461 10.86 -39.46 -4.40
N GLY A 462 9.95 -38.90 -3.62
CA GLY A 462 10.11 -38.62 -2.20
C GLY A 462 11.04 -37.46 -1.83
N ASP A 463 11.73 -36.81 -2.78
CA ASP A 463 12.49 -35.57 -2.48
C ASP A 463 11.56 -34.40 -2.21
N LEU A 464 12.07 -33.37 -1.53
CA LEU A 464 11.24 -32.25 -1.05
C LEU A 464 10.48 -31.52 -2.17
N ASP A 465 11.15 -31.29 -3.31
CA ASP A 465 10.52 -30.61 -4.44
C ASP A 465 9.45 -31.48 -5.09
N ALA A 466 9.71 -32.80 -5.20
CA ALA A 466 8.77 -33.77 -5.75
C ALA A 466 7.50 -33.87 -4.87
N VAL A 467 7.65 -34.05 -3.55
CA VAL A 467 6.48 -34.14 -2.65
C VAL A 467 5.73 -32.83 -2.57
N ARG A 468 6.42 -31.69 -2.70
CA ARG A 468 5.78 -30.37 -2.80
C ARG A 468 4.91 -30.26 -4.06
N ALA A 469 5.47 -30.62 -5.22
CA ALA A 469 4.75 -30.61 -6.49
C ALA A 469 3.54 -31.56 -6.46
N ALA A 470 3.69 -32.75 -5.89
CA ALA A 470 2.60 -33.71 -5.71
C ALA A 470 1.48 -33.15 -4.81
N ALA A 471 1.84 -32.54 -3.69
CA ALA A 471 0.85 -31.91 -2.81
C ALA A 471 0.07 -30.78 -3.50
N GLN A 472 0.73 -29.97 -4.35
CA GLN A 472 0.08 -28.92 -5.13
C GLN A 472 -0.87 -29.47 -6.22
N LEU A 473 -0.51 -30.59 -6.86
CA LEU A 473 -1.32 -31.23 -7.90
C LEU A 473 -2.58 -31.88 -7.33
N LEU A 474 -2.42 -32.62 -6.22
CA LEU A 474 -3.51 -33.44 -5.64
C LEU A 474 -4.37 -32.63 -4.65
N GLY A 475 -3.74 -31.69 -3.93
CA GLY A 475 -4.40 -30.93 -2.86
C GLY A 475 -4.70 -31.76 -1.60
N ASP A 476 -5.20 -31.10 -0.56
CA ASP A 476 -5.49 -31.74 0.74
C ASP A 476 -6.74 -32.65 0.70
N GLY A 477 -7.56 -32.59 -0.32
CA GLY A 477 -8.71 -33.49 -0.52
C GLY A 477 -8.30 -34.93 -0.89
N ASP A 478 -7.15 -35.12 -1.54
CA ASP A 478 -6.64 -36.43 -1.94
C ASP A 478 -5.74 -37.03 -0.84
N PRO A 479 -5.91 -38.33 -0.45
CA PRO A 479 -5.06 -38.98 0.53
C PRO A 479 -3.56 -38.95 0.19
N ALA A 480 -3.20 -39.12 -1.08
CA ALA A 480 -1.80 -39.06 -1.53
C ALA A 480 -1.24 -37.62 -1.43
N GLY A 481 -2.06 -36.60 -1.69
CA GLY A 481 -1.71 -35.19 -1.50
C GLY A 481 -1.43 -34.86 -0.03
N ARG A 482 -2.28 -35.29 0.88
CA ARG A 482 -2.05 -35.16 2.32
C ARG A 482 -0.78 -35.87 2.77
N ARG A 483 -0.53 -37.09 2.28
CA ARG A 483 0.71 -37.82 2.58
C ARG A 483 1.94 -37.09 2.06
N ALA A 484 1.92 -36.58 0.85
CA ALA A 484 3.02 -35.79 0.28
C ALA A 484 3.31 -34.56 1.14
N ARG A 485 2.29 -33.81 1.55
CA ARG A 485 2.42 -32.66 2.44
C ARG A 485 3.02 -33.05 3.81
N GLN A 486 2.55 -34.14 4.41
CA GLN A 486 3.07 -34.63 5.69
C GLN A 486 4.54 -35.00 5.59
N LEU A 487 4.96 -35.70 4.54
CA LEU A 487 6.36 -36.04 4.30
C LEU A 487 7.25 -34.79 4.17
N GLY A 488 6.79 -33.80 3.40
CA GLY A 488 7.53 -32.56 3.22
C GLY A 488 7.63 -31.75 4.52
N LEU A 489 6.53 -31.61 5.29
CA LEU A 489 6.53 -30.94 6.58
C LEU A 489 7.45 -31.66 7.60
N ALA A 490 7.44 -33.00 7.62
CA ALA A 490 8.32 -33.78 8.51
C ALA A 490 9.80 -33.55 8.14
N ALA A 491 10.12 -33.54 6.84
CA ALA A 491 11.49 -33.25 6.38
C ALA A 491 11.96 -31.85 6.77
N LEU A 492 11.10 -30.84 6.64
CA LEU A 492 11.42 -29.46 7.05
C LEU A 492 11.53 -29.31 8.57
N ALA A 493 10.64 -29.96 9.35
CA ALA A 493 10.70 -29.94 10.80
C ALA A 493 11.96 -30.59 11.35
N ALA A 494 12.54 -31.56 10.64
CA ALA A 494 13.81 -32.18 10.98
C ALA A 494 15.04 -31.29 10.60
N SER A 495 14.86 -30.28 9.77
CA SER A 495 15.92 -29.35 9.38
C SER A 495 16.08 -28.24 10.42
N ARG A 496 17.29 -28.10 10.98
CA ARG A 496 17.60 -27.06 11.99
C ARG A 496 17.29 -25.63 11.51
N ARG A 497 17.39 -25.36 10.20
CA ARG A 497 17.12 -24.04 9.61
C ARG A 497 15.64 -23.80 9.33
N ALA A 498 14.90 -24.85 9.02
CA ALA A 498 13.52 -24.77 8.56
C ALA A 498 12.50 -24.98 9.69
N ALA A 499 12.89 -25.68 10.76
CA ALA A 499 11.96 -26.08 11.84
C ALA A 499 11.16 -24.90 12.40
N ASP A 500 11.81 -23.81 12.77
CA ASP A 500 11.15 -22.62 13.33
C ASP A 500 10.13 -21.96 12.38
N TRP A 501 10.25 -22.21 11.09
CA TRP A 501 9.31 -21.65 10.08
C TRP A 501 8.03 -22.48 9.91
N VAL A 502 8.14 -23.79 10.13
CA VAL A 502 7.01 -24.71 9.91
C VAL A 502 6.31 -25.12 11.21
N THR A 503 6.96 -24.92 12.37
CA THR A 503 6.44 -25.22 13.71
C THR A 503 6.70 -24.08 14.70
N TRP A 504 6.52 -22.85 14.26
CA TRP A 504 6.82 -21.67 15.09
C TRP A 504 5.97 -21.61 16.35
N GLN A 505 6.59 -21.21 17.43
CA GLN A 505 5.95 -20.92 18.70
C GLN A 505 6.45 -19.57 19.23
N ALA A 506 5.54 -18.73 19.70
CA ALA A 506 5.91 -17.48 20.35
C ALA A 506 6.79 -17.74 21.59
N VAL A 507 7.75 -16.87 21.80
CA VAL A 507 8.61 -16.93 22.98
C VAL A 507 7.78 -16.55 24.21
N PRO A 508 7.82 -17.36 25.31
CA PRO A 508 7.09 -17.04 26.53
C PRO A 508 7.45 -15.67 27.11
N VAL A 509 6.49 -14.97 27.71
CA VAL A 509 6.67 -13.64 28.31
C VAL A 509 7.85 -13.58 29.29
N ALA A 510 8.05 -14.64 30.07
CA ALA A 510 9.15 -14.73 31.04
C ALA A 510 10.55 -14.70 30.39
N GLU A 511 10.67 -15.08 29.14
CA GLU A 511 11.91 -15.11 28.37
C GLU A 511 12.16 -13.82 27.55
N TRP A 512 11.21 -12.87 27.59
CA TRP A 512 11.36 -11.65 26.81
C TRP A 512 12.51 -10.78 27.31
N PRO A 513 13.31 -10.19 26.43
CA PRO A 513 14.47 -9.39 26.81
C PRO A 513 14.12 -8.05 27.49
N LEU A 514 12.83 -7.73 27.62
CA LEU A 514 12.31 -6.47 28.17
C LEU A 514 12.59 -6.26 29.66
N TRP A 515 12.85 -7.33 30.40
CA TRP A 515 12.98 -7.32 31.87
C TRP A 515 14.39 -6.98 32.35
N LYS A 516 15.35 -6.79 31.46
CA LYS A 516 16.69 -6.34 31.81
C LYS A 516 16.73 -4.83 31.79
N PRO A 517 16.69 -4.14 32.92
CA PRO A 517 16.61 -2.68 32.94
C PRO A 517 17.89 -2.05 32.37
N SER A 518 17.73 -1.20 31.36
CA SER A 518 18.74 -0.24 30.95
C SER A 518 18.15 1.16 31.22
N ALA A 519 18.73 1.90 32.13
CA ALA A 519 18.18 3.10 32.75
C ALA A 519 18.09 4.35 31.83
N HIS A 520 18.35 4.25 30.51
CA HIS A 520 18.57 5.42 29.67
C HIS A 520 17.74 5.51 28.39
N ARG A 521 16.72 4.66 28.23
CA ARG A 521 15.85 4.73 27.05
C ARG A 521 14.39 4.76 27.44
N PRO A 522 13.72 5.91 27.33
CA PRO A 522 12.30 6.06 27.74
C PRO A 522 11.37 5.12 26.97
N GLU A 523 11.68 4.80 25.70
CA GLU A 523 10.92 3.84 24.89
C GLU A 523 10.94 2.42 25.47
N GLN A 524 11.96 2.02 26.23
CA GLN A 524 12.01 0.73 26.91
C GLN A 524 10.97 0.64 28.05
N ALA A 525 10.65 1.78 28.68
CA ALA A 525 9.59 1.84 29.66
C ALA A 525 8.22 1.52 29.03
N LEU A 526 7.97 1.95 27.80
CA LEU A 526 6.75 1.64 27.06
C LEU A 526 6.63 0.15 26.75
N LEU A 527 7.72 -0.50 26.35
CA LEU A 527 7.72 -1.96 26.12
C LEU A 527 7.38 -2.71 27.40
N ALA A 528 7.96 -2.29 28.52
CA ALA A 528 7.71 -2.90 29.83
C ALA A 528 6.27 -2.66 30.34
N LEU A 529 5.53 -1.74 29.73
CA LEU A 529 4.12 -1.48 29.97
C LEU A 529 3.19 -2.18 28.96
N GLY A 530 3.74 -2.82 27.94
CA GLY A 530 2.95 -3.43 26.86
C GLY A 530 2.42 -2.44 25.82
N LEU A 531 2.98 -1.22 25.77
CA LEU A 531 2.65 -0.17 24.80
C LEU A 531 3.53 -0.32 23.55
N PHE A 532 3.42 -1.48 22.88
CA PHE A 532 4.33 -1.89 21.81
C PHE A 532 4.24 -0.98 20.56
N ALA A 533 3.04 -0.52 20.22
CA ALA A 533 2.84 0.35 19.05
C ALA A 533 3.55 1.71 19.23
N ASP A 534 3.55 2.26 20.44
CA ASP A 534 4.21 3.53 20.76
C ASP A 534 5.75 3.42 20.80
N ALA A 535 6.28 2.19 20.78
CA ALA A 535 7.71 1.89 20.86
C ALA A 535 8.17 0.92 19.76
N ALA A 536 7.61 1.03 18.56
CA ALA A 536 7.85 0.06 17.47
C ALA A 536 9.35 -0.15 17.16
N ASP A 537 10.15 0.93 17.13
CA ASP A 537 11.58 0.87 16.89
C ASP A 537 12.34 0.11 18.01
N GLU A 538 11.89 0.24 19.25
CA GLU A 538 12.47 -0.51 20.37
C GLU A 538 12.04 -1.97 20.36
N VAL A 539 10.85 -2.31 19.87
CA VAL A 539 10.45 -3.70 19.63
C VAL A 539 11.43 -4.38 18.68
N ALA A 540 11.75 -3.74 17.54
CA ALA A 540 12.70 -4.29 16.58
C ALA A 540 14.11 -4.51 17.20
N ARG A 541 14.55 -3.66 18.13
CA ARG A 541 15.82 -3.82 18.84
C ARG A 541 15.79 -4.87 19.95
N ALA A 542 14.68 -4.92 20.69
CA ALA A 542 14.50 -5.87 21.79
C ALA A 542 14.28 -7.30 21.28
N PHE A 543 13.69 -7.45 20.09
CA PHE A 543 13.40 -8.71 19.45
C PHE A 543 14.18 -8.81 18.12
N PRO A 544 15.52 -9.03 18.18
CA PRO A 544 16.38 -8.84 17.03
C PRO A 544 16.20 -9.91 15.96
N ALA A 545 16.38 -9.54 14.70
CA ALA A 545 16.27 -10.42 13.54
C ALA A 545 17.27 -11.60 13.55
N SER A 546 18.34 -11.51 14.35
CA SER A 546 19.31 -12.62 14.55
C SER A 546 18.70 -13.84 15.25
N ASP A 547 17.58 -13.69 15.94
CA ASP A 547 16.75 -14.77 16.48
C ASP A 547 15.35 -14.71 15.87
N PRO A 548 15.03 -15.51 14.84
CA PRO A 548 13.74 -15.48 14.16
C PRO A 548 12.55 -15.73 15.10
N ARG A 549 12.69 -16.54 16.14
CA ARG A 549 11.62 -16.82 17.10
C ARG A 549 11.25 -15.56 17.89
N LEU A 550 12.28 -14.86 18.41
CA LEU A 550 12.11 -13.56 19.09
C LEU A 550 11.55 -12.51 18.15
N ALA A 551 12.13 -12.37 16.96
CA ALA A 551 11.77 -11.35 16.00
C ALA A 551 10.30 -11.47 15.53
N PHE A 552 9.83 -12.69 15.24
CA PHE A 552 8.40 -12.91 14.93
C PHE A 552 7.50 -12.72 16.15
N THR A 553 7.99 -13.00 17.35
CA THR A 553 7.26 -12.65 18.58
C THR A 553 7.09 -11.13 18.69
N GLY A 554 8.16 -10.36 18.47
CA GLY A 554 8.10 -8.89 18.43
C GLY A 554 7.14 -8.37 17.35
N ALA A 555 7.20 -8.92 16.14
CA ALA A 555 6.26 -8.56 15.07
C ALA A 555 4.79 -8.86 15.46
N ALA A 556 4.53 -10.01 16.08
CA ALA A 556 3.21 -10.37 16.58
C ALA A 556 2.69 -9.39 17.66
N LEU A 557 3.57 -8.95 18.58
CA LEU A 557 3.22 -7.99 19.64
C LEU A 557 2.79 -6.63 19.06
N LEU A 558 3.45 -6.17 17.99
CA LEU A 558 3.06 -4.94 17.30
C LEU A 558 1.65 -5.03 16.71
N THR A 559 1.20 -6.21 16.28
CA THR A 559 -0.13 -6.41 15.69
C THR A 559 -1.27 -6.52 16.73
N VAL A 560 -0.98 -6.51 18.02
CA VAL A 560 -2.00 -6.52 19.09
C VAL A 560 -2.89 -5.27 19.04
N ARG A 561 -2.33 -4.12 18.62
CA ARG A 561 -3.08 -2.89 18.39
C ARG A 561 -3.08 -2.57 16.89
N GLU A 562 -4.21 -2.07 16.40
CA GLU A 562 -4.36 -1.64 14.99
C GLU A 562 -3.31 -0.60 14.60
N ALA A 563 -2.98 0.34 15.49
CA ALA A 563 -1.93 1.34 15.29
C ALA A 563 -0.51 0.77 15.09
N GLY A 564 -0.24 -0.45 15.55
CA GLY A 564 1.07 -1.10 15.40
C GLY A 564 1.19 -2.03 14.19
N VAL A 565 0.09 -2.31 13.50
CA VAL A 565 0.05 -3.33 12.42
C VAL A 565 1.02 -3.03 11.29
N HIS A 566 1.11 -1.78 10.86
CA HIS A 566 2.05 -1.38 9.80
C HIS A 566 3.50 -1.71 10.17
N ALA A 567 3.93 -1.33 11.37
CA ALA A 567 5.28 -1.61 11.86
C ALA A 567 5.52 -3.11 12.05
N GLY A 568 4.55 -3.84 12.59
CA GLY A 568 4.62 -5.30 12.75
C GLY A 568 4.74 -6.03 11.42
N LEU A 569 4.00 -5.60 10.42
CA LEU A 569 4.07 -6.14 9.07
C LEU A 569 5.43 -5.84 8.41
N ALA A 570 5.94 -4.61 8.55
CA ALA A 570 7.25 -4.23 8.01
C ALA A 570 8.38 -5.09 8.62
N LEU A 571 8.34 -5.30 9.94
CA LEU A 571 9.30 -6.18 10.63
C LEU A 571 9.20 -7.62 10.13
N ALA A 572 7.99 -8.15 10.01
CA ALA A 572 7.75 -9.52 9.54
C ALA A 572 8.18 -9.71 8.07
N GLU A 573 7.92 -8.74 7.19
CA GLU A 573 8.35 -8.79 5.79
C GLU A 573 9.88 -8.80 5.67
N GLY A 574 10.59 -8.00 6.50
CA GLY A 574 12.05 -8.02 6.57
C GLY A 574 12.61 -9.39 6.97
N LEU A 575 12.05 -9.99 8.03
CA LEU A 575 12.44 -11.34 8.45
C LEU A 575 12.14 -12.39 7.39
N PHE A 576 11.00 -12.24 6.70
CA PHE A 576 10.58 -13.17 5.67
C PHE A 576 11.49 -13.15 4.44
N ALA A 577 12.17 -12.04 4.15
CA ALA A 577 13.15 -11.95 3.07
C ALA A 577 14.35 -12.91 3.30
N ASP A 578 14.68 -13.19 4.57
CA ASP A 578 15.79 -14.09 4.98
C ASP A 578 15.34 -15.54 5.14
N ARG A 579 14.12 -15.88 4.76
CA ARG A 579 13.58 -17.24 4.85
C ARG A 579 14.48 -18.25 4.10
N PRO A 580 14.75 -19.43 4.68
CA PRO A 580 15.43 -20.49 3.99
C PRO A 580 14.70 -20.87 2.68
N ARG A 581 15.44 -20.97 1.57
CA ARG A 581 14.87 -21.22 0.24
C ARG A 581 14.09 -22.53 0.14
N GLU A 582 14.49 -23.52 0.95
CA GLU A 582 13.84 -24.82 1.05
C GLU A 582 12.46 -24.78 1.72
N VAL A 583 12.12 -23.72 2.46
CA VAL A 583 10.81 -23.57 3.12
C VAL A 583 9.80 -22.94 2.18
N PRO A 584 8.84 -23.70 1.62
CA PRO A 584 7.81 -23.13 0.77
C PRO A 584 6.86 -22.24 1.60
N PHE A 585 6.38 -21.14 1.01
CA PHE A 585 5.47 -20.23 1.69
C PHE A 585 4.20 -20.93 2.23
N GLU A 586 3.62 -21.83 1.43
CA GLU A 586 2.41 -22.56 1.75
C GLU A 586 2.56 -23.55 2.92
N TRP A 587 3.80 -23.85 3.32
CA TRP A 587 4.11 -24.76 4.43
C TRP A 587 4.61 -24.03 5.68
N ILE A 588 4.76 -22.71 5.62
CA ILE A 588 5.03 -21.90 6.81
C ILE A 588 3.89 -22.04 7.80
N ASP A 589 4.22 -22.03 9.08
CA ASP A 589 3.23 -22.09 10.15
C ASP A 589 2.10 -21.06 9.93
N PRO A 590 0.83 -21.44 10.07
CA PRO A 590 -0.29 -20.54 9.87
C PRO A 590 -0.26 -19.28 10.75
N ALA A 591 0.31 -19.35 11.96
CA ALA A 591 0.44 -18.19 12.83
C ALA A 591 1.43 -17.17 12.25
N LEU A 592 2.58 -17.62 11.73
CA LEU A 592 3.54 -16.74 11.02
C LEU A 592 2.91 -16.12 9.77
N ARG A 593 2.18 -16.90 8.99
CA ARG A 593 1.48 -16.37 7.81
C ARG A 593 0.44 -15.31 8.18
N ARG A 594 -0.22 -15.41 9.36
CA ARG A 594 -1.15 -14.38 9.84
C ARG A 594 -0.45 -13.11 10.30
N ILE A 595 0.81 -13.16 10.73
CA ILE A 595 1.61 -11.96 11.01
C ILE A 595 1.95 -11.25 9.70
N LEU A 596 2.28 -12.00 8.64
CA LEU A 596 2.56 -11.46 7.30
C LEU A 596 1.30 -10.95 6.57
N TYR A 597 0.15 -11.55 6.86
CA TYR A 597 -1.16 -11.20 6.29
C TYR A 597 -2.14 -10.93 7.44
N PRO A 598 -1.91 -9.88 8.25
CA PRO A 598 -2.80 -9.52 9.35
C PRO A 598 -4.16 -9.05 8.80
N LEU A 599 -5.20 -9.16 9.61
CA LEU A 599 -6.53 -8.66 9.27
C LEU A 599 -7.02 -7.71 10.39
N PRO A 600 -6.40 -6.51 10.50
CA PRO A 600 -6.89 -5.48 11.41
C PRO A 600 -8.24 -4.97 10.91
N TRP A 601 -9.00 -4.30 11.76
CA TRP A 601 -10.34 -3.80 11.42
C TRP A 601 -11.25 -4.86 10.78
N ALA A 602 -11.09 -6.13 11.16
CA ALA A 602 -11.81 -7.27 10.54
C ALA A 602 -13.34 -7.09 10.55
N GLY A 603 -13.87 -6.46 11.59
CA GLY A 603 -15.31 -6.15 11.72
C GLY A 603 -15.75 -5.14 10.67
N GLN A 604 -15.05 -4.03 10.55
CA GLN A 604 -15.32 -2.96 9.61
C GLN A 604 -15.16 -3.45 8.15
N ILE A 605 -14.06 -4.15 7.85
CA ILE A 605 -13.82 -4.72 6.51
C ILE A 605 -14.96 -5.65 6.10
N ARG A 606 -15.36 -6.58 6.97
CA ARG A 606 -16.46 -7.51 6.65
C ARG A 606 -17.82 -6.81 6.60
N GLY A 607 -18.06 -5.85 7.48
CA GLY A 607 -19.30 -5.07 7.50
C GLY A 607 -19.47 -4.27 6.23
N GLN A 608 -18.46 -3.48 5.85
CA GLN A 608 -18.51 -2.65 4.63
C GLN A 608 -18.53 -3.51 3.36
N ALA A 609 -17.71 -4.57 3.31
CA ALA A 609 -17.74 -5.50 2.18
C ALA A 609 -19.12 -6.14 2.01
N GLY A 610 -19.80 -6.49 3.10
CA GLY A 610 -21.17 -7.01 3.07
C GLY A 610 -22.18 -5.98 2.59
N ALA A 611 -22.09 -4.73 3.07
CA ALA A 611 -22.97 -3.62 2.67
C ALA A 611 -22.88 -3.32 1.16
N TYR A 612 -21.65 -3.31 0.63
CA TYR A 612 -21.39 -3.03 -0.78
C TYR A 612 -21.32 -4.29 -1.68
N ARG A 613 -21.53 -5.48 -1.13
CA ARG A 613 -21.51 -6.77 -1.87
C ARG A 613 -20.20 -7.04 -2.60
N VAL A 614 -19.09 -6.68 -1.98
CA VAL A 614 -17.75 -7.01 -2.47
C VAL A 614 -17.11 -8.11 -1.62
N ASP A 615 -16.08 -8.77 -2.15
CA ASP A 615 -15.34 -9.80 -1.40
C ASP A 615 -14.52 -9.14 -0.27
N PRO A 616 -14.76 -9.47 1.02
CA PRO A 616 -14.02 -8.89 2.12
C PRO A 616 -12.52 -9.23 2.08
N MET A 617 -12.13 -10.37 1.49
CA MET A 617 -10.72 -10.75 1.36
C MET A 617 -10.04 -9.98 0.22
N LEU A 618 -10.78 -9.58 -0.80
CA LEU A 618 -10.28 -8.67 -1.84
C LEU A 618 -10.08 -7.26 -1.27
N LEU A 619 -11.02 -6.75 -0.48
CA LEU A 619 -10.89 -5.45 0.18
C LEU A 619 -9.68 -5.44 1.15
N ALA A 620 -9.49 -6.48 1.95
CA ALA A 620 -8.33 -6.62 2.82
C ALA A 620 -7.01 -6.68 2.05
N ALA A 621 -6.98 -7.43 0.94
CA ALA A 621 -5.81 -7.51 0.07
C ALA A 621 -5.46 -6.17 -0.56
N LEU A 622 -6.48 -5.42 -1.01
CA LEU A 622 -6.32 -4.08 -1.55
C LEU A 622 -5.71 -3.13 -0.50
N ILE A 623 -6.28 -3.05 0.70
CA ILE A 623 -5.76 -2.21 1.80
C ILE A 623 -4.29 -2.58 2.11
N ARG A 624 -3.97 -3.87 2.14
CA ARG A 624 -2.58 -4.32 2.35
C ARG A 624 -1.62 -3.81 1.28
N GLU A 625 -2.01 -3.88 0.02
CA GLU A 625 -1.15 -3.48 -1.10
C GLU A 625 -1.08 -1.94 -1.27
N GLU A 626 -2.12 -1.22 -0.88
CA GLU A 626 -2.19 0.24 -0.95
C GLU A 626 -1.37 0.92 0.16
N SER A 627 -1.56 0.53 1.40
CA SER A 627 -0.99 1.24 2.56
C SER A 627 -0.20 0.35 3.53
N ARG A 628 -0.20 -0.98 3.37
CA ARG A 628 0.23 -1.90 4.42
C ARG A 628 -0.46 -1.63 5.77
N PHE A 629 -1.73 -1.30 5.72
CA PHE A 629 -2.53 -0.93 6.88
C PHE A 629 -2.01 0.31 7.63
N ASP A 630 -1.39 1.25 6.95
CA ASP A 630 -1.01 2.54 7.50
C ASP A 630 -2.11 3.58 7.24
N PRO A 631 -2.84 4.05 8.27
CA PRO A 631 -3.87 5.09 8.10
C PRO A 631 -3.29 6.44 7.70
N GLU A 632 -2.02 6.71 8.03
CA GLU A 632 -1.34 7.96 7.74
C GLU A 632 -0.65 7.98 6.37
N ALA A 633 -0.73 6.88 5.60
CA ALA A 633 -0.05 6.77 4.32
C ALA A 633 -0.50 7.85 3.32
N VAL A 634 0.47 8.51 2.70
CA VAL A 634 0.26 9.49 1.64
C VAL A 634 1.18 9.15 0.47
N SER A 635 0.59 8.98 -0.72
CA SER A 635 1.37 8.70 -1.94
C SER A 635 1.87 9.99 -2.61
N PRO A 636 2.86 9.90 -3.51
CA PRO A 636 3.28 11.03 -4.34
C PRO A 636 2.15 11.61 -5.21
N ALA A 637 1.09 10.86 -5.44
CA ALA A 637 -0.12 11.29 -6.16
C ALA A 637 -1.20 11.87 -5.22
N ALA A 638 -0.83 12.20 -3.97
CA ALA A 638 -1.72 12.71 -2.93
C ALA A 638 -2.91 11.78 -2.57
N ALA A 639 -2.79 10.48 -2.88
CA ALA A 639 -3.72 9.47 -2.37
C ALA A 639 -3.45 9.21 -0.89
N ARG A 640 -4.50 8.97 -0.08
CA ARG A 640 -4.40 9.00 1.39
C ARG A 640 -5.09 7.81 2.05
N GLY A 641 -4.58 7.48 3.24
CA GLY A 641 -5.17 6.54 4.17
C GLY A 641 -5.11 5.08 3.72
N LEU A 642 -5.87 4.23 4.38
CA LEU A 642 -5.82 2.78 4.20
C LEU A 642 -6.05 2.32 2.77
N THR A 643 -6.94 2.96 2.04
CA THR A 643 -7.36 2.57 0.68
C THR A 643 -6.79 3.46 -0.42
N GLN A 644 -5.90 4.40 -0.07
CA GLN A 644 -5.18 5.28 -0.98
C GLN A 644 -6.08 5.95 -2.02
N LEU A 645 -7.20 6.50 -1.57
CA LEU A 645 -8.06 7.28 -2.45
C LEU A 645 -7.53 8.71 -2.62
N THR A 646 -7.64 9.24 -3.83
CA THR A 646 -7.42 10.66 -4.05
C THR A 646 -8.62 11.47 -3.57
N LEU A 647 -8.40 12.72 -3.14
CA LEU A 647 -9.47 13.55 -2.60
C LEU A 647 -10.65 13.73 -3.57
N PRO A 648 -10.46 13.98 -4.87
CA PRO A 648 -11.58 14.06 -5.81
C PRO A 648 -12.41 12.78 -5.89
N THR A 649 -11.75 11.62 -5.96
CA THR A 649 -12.44 10.31 -5.96
C THR A 649 -13.19 10.10 -4.65
N ALA A 650 -12.56 10.39 -3.53
CA ALA A 650 -13.17 10.24 -2.22
C ALA A 650 -14.39 11.15 -2.04
N ARG A 651 -14.32 12.42 -2.49
CA ARG A 651 -15.46 13.36 -2.46
C ARG A 651 -16.62 12.93 -3.34
N GLN A 652 -16.34 12.33 -4.50
CA GLN A 652 -17.40 11.76 -5.34
C GLN A 652 -18.13 10.65 -4.59
N LEU A 653 -17.39 9.68 -4.05
CA LEU A 653 -17.94 8.55 -3.30
C LEU A 653 -18.63 9.00 -1.99
N ALA A 654 -18.10 10.01 -1.31
CA ALA A 654 -18.66 10.55 -0.08
C ALA A 654 -20.07 11.12 -0.28
N ARG A 655 -20.32 11.81 -1.40
CA ARG A 655 -21.65 12.30 -1.76
C ARG A 655 -22.68 11.17 -1.92
N ASP A 656 -22.24 10.03 -2.47
CA ASP A 656 -23.11 8.87 -2.66
C ASP A 656 -23.54 8.22 -1.33
N ILE A 657 -22.77 8.46 -0.25
CA ILE A 657 -23.08 8.00 1.11
C ILE A 657 -23.62 9.13 2.01
N GLY A 658 -23.98 10.29 1.44
CA GLY A 658 -24.61 11.40 2.16
C GLY A 658 -23.65 12.29 2.95
N LEU A 659 -22.35 12.30 2.61
CA LEU A 659 -21.35 13.20 3.17
C LEU A 659 -21.07 14.33 2.17
N ASP A 660 -21.62 15.52 2.44
CA ASP A 660 -21.48 16.67 1.54
C ASP A 660 -20.10 17.34 1.62
N HIS A 661 -19.38 17.13 2.70
CA HIS A 661 -18.07 17.70 2.94
C HIS A 661 -17.07 16.61 3.35
N LEU A 662 -15.88 16.66 2.79
CA LEU A 662 -14.79 15.73 3.08
C LEU A 662 -13.45 16.46 2.99
N ASP A 663 -12.73 16.46 4.09
CA ASP A 663 -11.38 17.01 4.19
C ASP A 663 -10.31 15.93 3.95
N PRO A 664 -9.09 16.33 3.53
CA PRO A 664 -8.00 15.38 3.37
C PRO A 664 -7.66 14.58 4.65
N ALA A 665 -7.87 15.17 5.82
CA ALA A 665 -7.63 14.53 7.11
C ALA A 665 -8.62 13.40 7.40
N ASP A 666 -9.85 13.47 6.90
CA ASP A 666 -10.88 12.45 7.10
C ASP A 666 -10.49 11.11 6.49
N LEU A 667 -9.70 11.11 5.41
CA LEU A 667 -9.22 9.90 4.75
C LEU A 667 -8.23 9.09 5.59
N ARG A 668 -7.72 9.65 6.69
CA ARG A 668 -6.88 8.96 7.68
C ARG A 668 -7.71 8.17 8.70
N GLN A 669 -9.03 8.42 8.77
CA GLN A 669 -9.93 7.69 9.64
C GLN A 669 -10.19 6.30 9.06
N PRO A 670 -9.80 5.20 9.76
CA PRO A 670 -9.89 3.85 9.19
C PRO A 670 -11.29 3.45 8.76
N GLU A 671 -12.31 3.80 9.57
CA GLU A 671 -13.70 3.46 9.32
C GLU A 671 -14.20 4.08 8.01
N LEU A 672 -13.90 5.36 7.80
CA LEU A 672 -14.29 6.09 6.60
C LEU A 672 -13.49 5.61 5.38
N ALA A 673 -12.18 5.45 5.51
CA ALA A 673 -11.33 4.94 4.44
C ALA A 673 -11.77 3.56 3.95
N ILE A 674 -12.10 2.64 4.87
CA ILE A 674 -12.60 1.30 4.55
C ILE A 674 -13.96 1.38 3.83
N ALA A 675 -14.87 2.26 4.30
CA ALA A 675 -16.19 2.43 3.69
C ALA A 675 -16.09 2.97 2.25
N LEU A 676 -15.30 4.03 2.04
CA LEU A 676 -15.08 4.62 0.72
C LEU A 676 -14.34 3.66 -0.24
N GLY A 677 -13.35 2.91 0.26
CA GLY A 677 -12.66 1.89 -0.52
C GLY A 677 -13.58 0.75 -0.97
N ALA A 678 -14.49 0.30 -0.09
CA ALA A 678 -15.50 -0.71 -0.42
C ALA A 678 -16.51 -0.18 -1.46
N ALA A 679 -16.94 1.08 -1.32
CA ALA A 679 -17.83 1.76 -2.28
C ALA A 679 -17.18 1.85 -3.66
N HIS A 680 -15.93 2.31 -3.74
CA HIS A 680 -15.19 2.39 -5.01
C HIS A 680 -14.99 1.03 -5.66
N LEU A 681 -14.64 0.00 -4.88
CA LEU A 681 -14.50 -1.35 -5.38
C LEU A 681 -15.83 -1.88 -5.95
N ALA A 682 -16.95 -1.56 -5.31
CA ALA A 682 -18.29 -1.92 -5.78
C ALA A 682 -18.68 -1.21 -7.09
N GLU A 683 -18.41 0.09 -7.22
CA GLU A 683 -18.60 0.85 -8.44
C GLU A 683 -17.84 0.22 -9.62
N LEU A 684 -16.55 -0.09 -9.41
CA LEU A 684 -15.73 -0.75 -10.42
C LEU A 684 -16.23 -2.16 -10.75
N ALA A 685 -16.70 -2.92 -9.76
CA ALA A 685 -17.28 -4.25 -9.97
C ALA A 685 -18.58 -4.21 -10.78
N GLN A 686 -19.38 -3.16 -10.61
CA GLN A 686 -20.58 -2.91 -11.45
C GLN A 686 -20.20 -2.59 -12.89
N ARG A 687 -19.15 -1.80 -13.09
CA ARG A 687 -18.65 -1.45 -14.43
C ARG A 687 -18.00 -2.65 -15.16
N PHE A 688 -17.38 -3.55 -14.43
CA PHE A 688 -16.68 -4.73 -14.98
C PHE A 688 -17.19 -6.04 -14.34
N PRO A 689 -18.44 -6.41 -14.56
CA PRO A 689 -19.06 -7.55 -13.89
C PRO A 689 -18.31 -8.86 -14.18
N GLY A 690 -17.97 -9.61 -13.13
CA GLY A 690 -17.27 -10.89 -13.22
C GLY A 690 -15.81 -10.82 -13.66
N ALA A 691 -15.25 -9.62 -13.84
CA ALA A 691 -13.88 -9.41 -14.34
C ALA A 691 -12.97 -8.84 -13.24
N GLU A 692 -12.75 -9.61 -12.16
CA GLU A 692 -12.01 -9.17 -10.96
C GLU A 692 -10.63 -8.57 -11.26
N ALA A 693 -9.85 -9.20 -12.16
CA ALA A 693 -8.53 -8.67 -12.54
C ALA A 693 -8.64 -7.27 -13.21
N VAL A 694 -9.73 -7.03 -13.96
CA VAL A 694 -10.00 -5.73 -14.57
C VAL A 694 -10.40 -4.71 -13.50
N VAL A 695 -11.23 -5.10 -12.52
CA VAL A 695 -11.61 -4.26 -11.37
C VAL A 695 -10.39 -3.80 -10.60
N VAL A 696 -9.48 -4.71 -10.27
CA VAL A 696 -8.24 -4.37 -9.55
C VAL A 696 -7.32 -3.47 -10.41
N ALA A 697 -7.23 -3.72 -11.71
CA ALA A 697 -6.48 -2.85 -12.62
C ALA A 697 -7.09 -1.45 -12.73
N ALA A 698 -8.42 -1.36 -12.72
CA ALA A 698 -9.16 -0.10 -12.77
C ALA A 698 -8.96 0.73 -11.49
N TYR A 699 -8.89 0.09 -10.34
CA TYR A 699 -8.60 0.75 -9.06
C TYR A 699 -7.26 1.49 -9.10
N ASN A 700 -6.21 0.85 -9.66
CA ASN A 700 -4.86 1.42 -9.73
C ASN A 700 -4.66 2.40 -10.91
N ALA A 701 -5.12 2.03 -12.10
CA ALA A 701 -4.81 2.79 -13.33
C ALA A 701 -5.98 3.65 -13.86
N GLY A 702 -7.12 3.56 -13.20
CA GLY A 702 -8.37 4.15 -13.66
C GLY A 702 -9.14 3.24 -14.62
N ASP A 703 -10.44 3.36 -14.54
CA ASP A 703 -11.43 2.52 -15.21
C ASP A 703 -11.36 2.62 -16.75
N ASN A 704 -11.15 3.83 -17.29
CA ASN A 704 -11.00 4.04 -18.73
C ASN A 704 -9.76 3.31 -19.28
N GLN A 705 -8.64 3.36 -18.55
CA GLN A 705 -7.42 2.67 -18.97
C GLN A 705 -7.57 1.15 -18.91
N ALA A 706 -8.19 0.62 -17.86
CA ALA A 706 -8.50 -0.80 -17.74
C ALA A 706 -9.43 -1.28 -18.86
N ALA A 707 -10.44 -0.46 -19.21
CA ALA A 707 -11.34 -0.74 -20.32
C ALA A 707 -10.60 -0.84 -21.66
N LEU A 708 -9.62 0.05 -21.93
CA LEU A 708 -8.79 -0.03 -23.14
C LEU A 708 -8.01 -1.36 -23.23
N TRP A 709 -7.41 -1.81 -22.13
CA TRP A 709 -6.73 -3.12 -22.13
C TRP A 709 -7.72 -4.26 -22.31
N ARG A 710 -8.87 -4.20 -21.65
CA ARG A 710 -9.92 -5.23 -21.76
C ARG A 710 -10.44 -5.39 -23.20
N ARG A 711 -10.54 -4.30 -23.96
CA ARG A 711 -10.96 -4.31 -25.38
C ARG A 711 -10.02 -5.12 -26.30
N THR A 712 -8.77 -5.30 -25.92
CA THR A 712 -7.81 -6.10 -26.69
C THR A 712 -7.89 -7.60 -26.40
N CYS A 713 -8.66 -8.00 -25.39
CA CYS A 713 -8.82 -9.40 -25.01
C CYS A 713 -9.84 -10.09 -25.93
N LEU A 714 -9.51 -11.31 -26.35
CA LEU A 714 -10.34 -12.19 -27.19
C LEU A 714 -11.31 -13.01 -26.35
N THR A 715 -10.95 -13.26 -25.09
CA THR A 715 -11.71 -14.12 -24.17
C THR A 715 -12.05 -13.37 -22.88
N ALA A 716 -12.81 -14.03 -22.00
CA ALA A 716 -13.06 -13.54 -20.64
C ALA A 716 -12.05 -14.10 -19.60
N GLU A 717 -11.04 -14.87 -20.04
CA GLU A 717 -10.07 -15.48 -19.15
C GLU A 717 -9.20 -14.39 -18.46
N PRO A 718 -9.13 -14.36 -17.12
CA PRO A 718 -8.34 -13.35 -16.40
C PRO A 718 -6.86 -13.34 -16.77
N GLU A 719 -6.29 -14.49 -17.09
CA GLU A 719 -4.89 -14.65 -17.48
C GLU A 719 -4.56 -13.99 -18.82
N GLU A 720 -5.51 -13.92 -19.75
CA GLU A 720 -5.35 -13.13 -20.97
C GLU A 720 -5.24 -11.65 -20.65
N PHE A 721 -6.12 -11.15 -19.79
CA PHE A 721 -6.09 -9.76 -19.39
C PHE A 721 -4.78 -9.40 -18.68
N LEU A 722 -4.29 -10.26 -17.76
CA LEU A 722 -3.00 -10.09 -17.10
C LEU A 722 -1.83 -9.94 -18.10
N ALA A 723 -1.81 -10.77 -19.15
CA ALA A 723 -0.78 -10.67 -20.18
C ALA A 723 -0.87 -9.38 -21.00
N LYS A 724 -2.06 -8.75 -21.06
CA LYS A 724 -2.36 -7.59 -21.89
C LYS A 724 -2.39 -6.26 -21.14
N ILE A 725 -2.16 -6.24 -19.82
CA ILE A 725 -1.98 -5.00 -19.06
C ILE A 725 -0.75 -4.25 -19.60
N GLY A 726 -0.97 -3.01 -20.06
CA GLY A 726 0.06 -2.22 -20.71
C GLY A 726 1.05 -1.55 -19.76
N PHE A 727 0.69 -1.31 -18.47
CA PHE A 727 1.57 -0.69 -17.50
C PHE A 727 2.22 -1.75 -16.59
N ARG A 728 3.57 -1.70 -16.49
CA ARG A 728 4.33 -2.63 -15.64
C ARG A 728 3.89 -2.58 -14.18
N GLU A 729 3.72 -1.36 -13.66
CA GLU A 729 3.31 -1.12 -12.28
C GLU A 729 1.92 -1.72 -12.01
N THR A 730 0.93 -1.40 -12.84
CA THR A 730 -0.43 -1.91 -12.69
C THR A 730 -0.49 -3.44 -12.80
N LYS A 731 0.28 -4.03 -13.74
CA LYS A 731 0.37 -5.50 -13.86
C LYS A 731 0.89 -6.13 -12.58
N ALA A 732 1.98 -5.59 -12.03
CA ALA A 732 2.55 -6.08 -10.78
C ALA A 732 1.57 -5.87 -9.60
N TYR A 733 0.87 -4.74 -9.56
CA TYR A 733 -0.16 -4.45 -8.56
C TYR A 733 -1.30 -5.49 -8.61
N VAL A 734 -1.87 -5.73 -9.79
CA VAL A 734 -2.96 -6.71 -9.95
C VAL A 734 -2.53 -8.10 -9.48
N VAL A 735 -1.32 -8.52 -9.85
CA VAL A 735 -0.78 -9.81 -9.41
C VAL A 735 -0.67 -9.85 -7.88
N ARG A 736 -0.09 -8.82 -7.24
CA ARG A 736 0.05 -8.78 -5.78
C ARG A 736 -1.29 -8.78 -5.06
N VAL A 737 -2.25 -7.96 -5.49
CA VAL A 737 -3.59 -7.91 -4.87
C VAL A 737 -4.30 -9.26 -4.96
N LEU A 738 -4.30 -9.90 -6.14
CA LEU A 738 -4.96 -11.20 -6.33
C LEU A 738 -4.24 -12.33 -5.58
N GLU A 739 -2.91 -12.28 -5.47
CA GLU A 739 -2.13 -13.21 -4.66
C GLU A 739 -2.43 -13.03 -3.17
N SER A 740 -2.42 -11.78 -2.68
CA SER A 740 -2.79 -11.43 -1.30
C SER A 740 -4.23 -11.85 -0.99
N ARG A 741 -5.18 -11.66 -1.91
CA ARG A 741 -6.55 -12.16 -1.75
C ARG A 741 -6.60 -13.68 -1.58
N ALA A 742 -5.87 -14.42 -2.42
CA ALA A 742 -5.82 -15.88 -2.31
C ALA A 742 -5.25 -16.32 -0.95
N LEU A 743 -4.26 -15.62 -0.45
CA LEU A 743 -3.68 -15.84 0.88
C LEU A 743 -4.66 -15.50 2.01
N TYR A 744 -5.34 -14.36 1.94
CA TYR A 744 -6.39 -14.02 2.91
C TYR A 744 -7.52 -15.05 2.91
N GLN A 745 -7.95 -15.52 1.75
CA GLN A 745 -8.95 -16.60 1.66
C GLN A 745 -8.47 -17.89 2.31
N ALA A 746 -7.20 -18.27 2.11
CA ALA A 746 -6.62 -19.46 2.72
C ALA A 746 -6.49 -19.35 4.25
N LEU A 747 -6.27 -18.13 4.79
CA LEU A 747 -6.04 -17.90 6.21
C LEU A 747 -7.32 -17.57 7.00
N TYR A 748 -8.30 -16.90 6.39
CA TYR A 748 -9.47 -16.31 7.05
C TYR A 748 -10.80 -16.63 6.36
N GLY A 749 -10.78 -17.25 5.18
CA GLY A 749 -11.97 -17.73 4.48
C GLY A 749 -12.69 -18.80 5.31
N ARG A 750 -14.01 -18.89 5.20
CA ARG A 750 -14.74 -20.06 5.74
C ARG A 750 -14.29 -21.28 4.96
N PRO A 751 -14.04 -22.44 5.61
CA PRO A 751 -13.87 -23.67 4.85
C PRO A 751 -15.11 -23.86 3.96
N PRO A 752 -14.96 -24.39 2.74
CA PRO A 752 -16.14 -24.76 1.93
C PRO A 752 -17.01 -25.69 2.76
N ALA A 753 -18.30 -25.40 2.79
CA ALA A 753 -19.30 -26.17 3.53
C ALA A 753 -19.38 -27.60 3.01
#